data_23481639190ee39bbbcf0485b62ab610
#
_entry.id   23481639190ee39bbbcf0485b62ab610
#
_cell.length_a   1.000
_cell.length_b   1.000
_cell.length_c   1.000
_cell.angle_alpha   90.00
_cell.angle_beta   90.00
_cell.angle_gamma   90.00
#
_symmetry.space_group_name_H-M   'P 1'
#
loop_
_entity.id
_entity.type
_entity.pdbx_description
1 polymer ?
#
loop_
_entity_poly.entity_id
_entity_poly.type
_entity_poly.pdbx_seq_one_letter_code
_entity_poly.pdbx_strand_id
1 'polypeptide(L)'
;MKIHTAANVDAGLCAGMALALMVAFGAGAAPLSGEDARALQAGLEAIDKGNLSKARNAAGKIKDPTARKILTWARLVKPDPKADFNEISEFMAENPDWPSRKSLQGRAEEAMNSKTPDDVVLAWFAGLKPVSGYGKARLGEALLATGHRLEGRAAILDAWINGNFTKRRERAFYKRHRRLLTAADHRRRLDRLQWQGRYWPARRMLWKVKPDYRALGVARLFLRHRQGNVDEAIAKVSDRLKSDPGLIYERLRWRRRNGKYASAREILYNPPENLVEPVRWWKERVRVARHALVEGLIPEAYRFVRDHGLMDIHGAAYAEAEWLAGWIALRFLNDAEGARKHFVNMFNAVKYPISRARGAYWAGRATEALGDSAGADTWHRLAALHPTSYYGQLSIARLRPGAGLDLVPEREPGEEETRAFKAHDLVRAVRMLAGAGAEDWLRPFILALDELAESPGWRQLTAELARTSGRPDLSVLIAKRAGRESWKYSEAAFPVLTLPPMHERAGSPAPERPLVLAVVRQESAFSVKAKSRANAQGLMQLLPSTALKVAKRLRLPFSRSRLVTDGVYNLTLGQAYLAELLESFKGSYVLALAAYNAGPARVRRWLRKNGDLRNPDVDSIDWVERIPVRETRNYVQRVLENLQVYRRRLAPTDVALRLESDLHQ
;
A
#
# COMPACT_ATOMS: atom_id res chain seq x y z
N MET A 1 4.57 -31.96 -71.27
CA MET A 1 3.31 -31.29 -71.60
C MET A 1 2.83 -30.56 -70.38
N LYS A 2 3.21 -29.32 -70.20
CA LYS A 2 2.44 -28.05 -70.04
C LYS A 2 1.12 -28.30 -69.31
N ILE A 3 0.84 -27.70 -68.11
CA ILE A 3 0.37 -26.29 -68.03
C ILE A 3 0.60 -25.73 -66.60
N HIS A 4 1.12 -24.49 -66.52
CA HIS A 4 1.12 -23.61 -65.33
C HIS A 4 -0.29 -23.18 -64.97
N THR A 5 -0.56 -23.01 -63.69
CA THR A 5 -1.41 -21.90 -63.19
C THR A 5 -0.89 -21.39 -61.87
N ALA A 6 -0.47 -20.13 -61.89
CA ALA A 6 -0.18 -19.32 -60.73
C ALA A 6 -1.50 -18.86 -60.11
N ALA A 7 -1.61 -18.96 -58.80
CA ALA A 7 -2.66 -18.30 -58.03
C ALA A 7 -2.02 -17.23 -57.10
N ASN A 8 -2.27 -15.99 -57.43
CA ASN A 8 -2.02 -14.80 -56.63
C ASN A 8 -2.76 -14.97 -55.28
N VAL A 9 -2.07 -14.78 -54.18
CA VAL A 9 -2.69 -14.58 -52.88
C VAL A 9 -2.55 -13.10 -52.53
N ASP A 10 -3.68 -12.42 -52.59
CA ASP A 10 -3.87 -11.05 -52.17
C ASP A 10 -3.41 -10.77 -50.75
N ALA A 11 -2.67 -9.69 -50.62
CA ALA A 11 -2.34 -9.09 -49.34
C ALA A 11 -3.60 -8.38 -48.75
N GLY A 12 -4.39 -9.09 -48.01
CA GLY A 12 -5.53 -8.56 -47.26
C GLY A 12 -5.07 -7.74 -46.08
N LEU A 13 -5.38 -6.43 -46.11
CA LEU A 13 -5.25 -5.47 -44.98
C LEU A 13 -5.83 -6.05 -43.68
N CYS A 14 -5.01 -6.25 -42.68
CA CYS A 14 -5.46 -6.33 -41.30
C CYS A 14 -5.76 -4.92 -40.78
N ALA A 15 -6.95 -4.43 -41.09
CA ALA A 15 -7.54 -3.29 -40.40
C ALA A 15 -7.92 -3.72 -38.99
N GLY A 16 -7.18 -3.22 -37.97
CA GLY A 16 -7.50 -3.44 -36.57
C GLY A 16 -8.85 -2.83 -36.21
N MET A 17 -9.86 -3.67 -36.07
CA MET A 17 -11.12 -3.29 -35.41
C MET A 17 -10.88 -3.09 -33.93
N ALA A 18 -10.68 -1.83 -33.55
CA ALA A 18 -10.86 -1.39 -32.17
C ALA A 18 -12.37 -1.49 -31.86
N LEU A 19 -12.79 -2.58 -31.24
CA LEU A 19 -14.15 -2.73 -30.75
C LEU A 19 -14.32 -1.78 -29.55
N ALA A 20 -14.79 -0.55 -29.83
CA ALA A 20 -15.29 0.37 -28.81
C ALA A 20 -16.58 -0.27 -28.24
N LEU A 21 -16.49 -0.86 -27.04
CA LEU A 21 -17.67 -1.20 -26.26
C LEU A 21 -18.36 0.13 -25.91
N MET A 22 -19.35 0.52 -26.70
CA MET A 22 -20.35 1.50 -26.28
C MET A 22 -21.19 0.87 -25.17
N VAL A 23 -20.78 1.10 -23.93
CA VAL A 23 -21.64 0.84 -22.77
C VAL A 23 -22.79 1.85 -22.86
N ALA A 24 -24.01 1.38 -23.04
CA ALA A 24 -25.21 2.20 -23.00
C ALA A 24 -25.33 2.83 -21.58
N PHE A 25 -24.96 4.08 -21.46
CA PHE A 25 -25.19 4.87 -20.26
C PHE A 25 -26.68 5.22 -20.19
N GLY A 26 -27.39 4.65 -19.21
CA GLY A 26 -28.74 5.05 -18.87
C GLY A 26 -28.81 6.57 -18.63
N ALA A 27 -29.94 7.15 -18.99
CA ALA A 27 -30.25 8.58 -18.98
C ALA A 27 -29.85 9.28 -17.67
N GLY A 28 -28.82 10.13 -17.75
CA GLY A 28 -28.38 10.94 -16.63
C GLY A 28 -27.13 11.75 -16.97
N ALA A 29 -27.32 12.99 -17.41
CA ALA A 29 -26.38 13.99 -17.91
C ALA A 29 -25.92 13.77 -19.36
N ALA A 30 -26.06 14.80 -20.20
CA ALA A 30 -25.57 14.79 -21.58
C ALA A 30 -24.05 14.47 -21.62
N PRO A 31 -23.61 13.66 -22.56
CA PRO A 31 -22.19 13.38 -22.73
C PRO A 31 -21.42 14.69 -22.99
N LEU A 32 -20.20 14.78 -22.47
CA LEU A 32 -19.32 15.93 -22.71
C LEU A 32 -19.14 16.14 -24.22
N SER A 33 -19.25 17.38 -24.70
CA SER A 33 -19.03 17.67 -26.13
C SER A 33 -17.61 17.23 -26.55
N GLY A 34 -17.44 16.83 -27.80
CA GLY A 34 -16.12 16.42 -28.29
C GLY A 34 -15.07 17.53 -28.21
N GLU A 35 -15.47 18.81 -28.24
CA GLU A 35 -14.60 19.96 -28.04
C GLU A 35 -14.17 20.10 -26.61
N ASP A 36 -15.12 20.03 -25.67
CA ASP A 36 -14.83 20.11 -24.24
C ASP A 36 -13.98 18.92 -23.76
N ALA A 37 -14.23 17.71 -24.27
CA ALA A 37 -13.44 16.53 -23.96
C ALA A 37 -11.97 16.70 -24.38
N ARG A 38 -11.74 17.17 -25.62
CA ARG A 38 -10.38 17.46 -26.12
C ARG A 38 -9.69 18.56 -25.33
N ALA A 39 -10.43 19.64 -25.01
CA ALA A 39 -9.90 20.74 -24.21
C ALA A 39 -9.55 20.33 -22.78
N LEU A 40 -10.39 19.51 -22.15
CA LEU A 40 -10.15 18.93 -20.82
C LEU A 40 -8.90 18.05 -20.84
N GLN A 41 -8.80 17.11 -21.79
CA GLN A 41 -7.63 16.24 -21.94
C GLN A 41 -6.34 17.06 -22.16
N ALA A 42 -6.35 17.99 -23.08
CA ALA A 42 -5.20 18.84 -23.39
C ALA A 42 -4.76 19.71 -22.18
N GLY A 43 -5.73 20.18 -21.39
CA GLY A 43 -5.49 20.92 -20.16
C GLY A 43 -4.84 20.06 -19.08
N LEU A 44 -5.35 18.84 -18.85
CA LEU A 44 -4.80 17.89 -17.89
C LEU A 44 -3.38 17.44 -18.28
N GLU A 45 -3.14 17.16 -19.57
CA GLU A 45 -1.77 16.88 -20.05
C GLU A 45 -0.81 18.05 -19.86
N ALA A 46 -1.29 19.28 -20.04
CA ALA A 46 -0.49 20.48 -19.80
C ALA A 46 -0.11 20.59 -18.32
N ILE A 47 -1.02 20.27 -17.41
CA ILE A 47 -0.76 20.23 -15.97
C ILE A 47 0.30 19.18 -15.63
N ASP A 48 0.20 17.98 -16.18
CA ASP A 48 1.18 16.91 -15.94
C ASP A 48 2.58 17.27 -16.46
N LYS A 49 2.66 18.06 -17.53
CA LYS A 49 3.91 18.62 -18.06
C LYS A 49 4.37 19.90 -17.30
N GLY A 50 3.63 20.34 -16.28
CA GLY A 50 3.94 21.54 -15.49
C GLY A 50 3.61 22.87 -16.20
N ASN A 51 2.91 22.84 -17.34
CA ASN A 51 2.53 24.04 -18.10
C ASN A 51 1.15 24.58 -17.66
N LEU A 52 1.13 25.23 -16.51
CA LEU A 52 -0.12 25.73 -15.90
C LEU A 52 -0.78 26.87 -16.70
N SER A 53 0.01 27.65 -17.46
CA SER A 53 -0.55 28.70 -18.35
C SER A 53 -1.35 28.09 -19.49
N LYS A 54 -0.84 27.04 -20.13
CA LYS A 54 -1.59 26.30 -21.17
C LYS A 54 -2.86 25.67 -20.61
N ALA A 55 -2.81 25.18 -19.36
CA ALA A 55 -3.99 24.63 -18.69
C ALA A 55 -5.08 25.70 -18.44
N ARG A 56 -4.70 26.91 -18.02
CA ARG A 56 -5.65 28.05 -17.89
C ARG A 56 -6.32 28.40 -19.22
N ASN A 57 -5.53 28.48 -20.30
CA ASN A 57 -6.07 28.75 -21.64
C ASN A 57 -7.04 27.64 -22.11
N ALA A 58 -6.75 26.38 -21.77
CA ALA A 58 -7.65 25.28 -22.06
C ALA A 58 -8.97 25.40 -21.28
N ALA A 59 -8.91 25.78 -19.98
CA ALA A 59 -10.10 25.99 -19.16
C ALA A 59 -11.04 27.08 -19.74
N GLY A 60 -10.49 28.15 -20.32
CA GLY A 60 -11.27 29.20 -20.96
C GLY A 60 -12.04 28.75 -22.21
N LYS A 61 -11.64 27.64 -22.84
CA LYS A 61 -12.32 27.08 -24.03
C LYS A 61 -13.43 26.10 -23.69
N ILE A 62 -13.46 25.58 -22.45
CA ILE A 62 -14.45 24.60 -22.00
C ILE A 62 -15.78 25.31 -21.70
N LYS A 63 -16.87 24.86 -22.31
CA LYS A 63 -18.22 25.40 -22.10
C LYS A 63 -18.89 24.75 -20.87
N ASP A 64 -18.71 23.43 -20.69
CA ASP A 64 -19.30 22.70 -19.55
C ASP A 64 -18.69 23.16 -18.23
N PRO A 65 -19.51 23.59 -17.25
CA PRO A 65 -19.04 24.14 -15.98
C PRO A 65 -18.31 23.09 -15.11
N THR A 66 -18.75 21.83 -15.12
CA THR A 66 -18.11 20.75 -14.36
C THR A 66 -16.74 20.39 -14.94
N ALA A 67 -16.63 20.31 -16.26
CA ALA A 67 -15.34 20.06 -16.92
C ALA A 67 -14.32 21.20 -16.68
N ARG A 68 -14.79 22.46 -16.69
CA ARG A 68 -13.97 23.62 -16.32
C ARG A 68 -13.53 23.55 -14.86
N LYS A 69 -14.43 23.16 -13.94
CA LYS A 69 -14.17 22.96 -12.52
C LYS A 69 -13.11 21.87 -12.30
N ILE A 70 -13.20 20.74 -13.01
CA ILE A 70 -12.19 19.67 -12.96
C ILE A 70 -10.79 20.23 -13.29
N LEU A 71 -10.66 21.01 -14.34
CA LEU A 71 -9.38 21.54 -14.77
C LEU A 71 -8.83 22.60 -13.81
N THR A 72 -9.72 23.41 -13.22
CA THR A 72 -9.39 24.36 -12.14
C THR A 72 -8.84 23.60 -10.93
N TRP A 73 -9.57 22.61 -10.44
CA TRP A 73 -9.14 21.75 -9.35
C TRP A 73 -7.79 21.10 -9.62
N ALA A 74 -7.62 20.48 -10.80
CA ALA A 74 -6.39 19.81 -11.18
C ALA A 74 -5.18 20.74 -11.15
N ARG A 75 -5.36 22.02 -11.52
CA ARG A 75 -4.34 23.05 -11.42
C ARG A 75 -4.05 23.45 -9.97
N LEU A 76 -5.08 23.70 -9.17
CA LEU A 76 -4.93 24.16 -7.79
C LEU A 76 -4.26 23.14 -6.87
N VAL A 77 -4.42 21.85 -7.10
CA VAL A 77 -3.73 20.79 -6.31
C VAL A 77 -2.23 20.68 -6.63
N LYS A 78 -1.75 21.25 -7.74
CA LYS A 78 -0.32 21.24 -8.10
C LYS A 78 0.41 22.45 -7.49
N PRO A 79 1.74 22.34 -7.26
CA PRO A 79 2.54 23.50 -6.84
C PRO A 79 2.52 24.57 -7.93
N ASP A 80 1.96 25.72 -7.62
CA ASP A 80 1.97 26.90 -8.49
C ASP A 80 2.60 28.09 -7.74
N PRO A 81 3.74 28.64 -8.20
CA PRO A 81 4.35 29.82 -7.59
C PRO A 81 3.49 31.08 -7.71
N LYS A 82 2.53 31.08 -8.64
CA LYS A 82 1.59 32.18 -8.90
C LYS A 82 0.20 31.90 -8.31
N ALA A 83 0.06 30.85 -7.47
CA ALA A 83 -1.20 30.55 -6.84
C ALA A 83 -1.66 31.72 -5.95
N ASP A 84 -2.92 32.09 -6.08
CA ASP A 84 -3.59 33.05 -5.23
C ASP A 84 -4.29 32.32 -4.07
N PHE A 85 -4.13 32.87 -2.86
CA PHE A 85 -4.80 32.35 -1.68
C PHE A 85 -6.32 32.42 -1.82
N ASN A 86 -6.86 33.54 -2.33
CA ASN A 86 -8.31 33.75 -2.48
C ASN A 86 -8.90 32.72 -3.44
N GLU A 87 -8.29 32.52 -4.61
CA GLU A 87 -8.75 31.54 -5.60
C GLU A 87 -8.86 30.12 -5.00
N ILE A 88 -7.88 29.72 -4.17
CA ILE A 88 -7.89 28.38 -3.57
C ILE A 88 -8.91 28.30 -2.44
N SER A 89 -9.04 29.34 -1.60
CA SER A 89 -9.96 29.36 -0.47
C SER A 89 -11.42 29.39 -0.95
N GLU A 90 -11.74 30.18 -1.94
CA GLU A 90 -13.05 30.27 -2.59
C GLU A 90 -13.43 28.91 -3.21
N PHE A 91 -12.53 28.31 -3.99
CA PHE A 91 -12.75 26.97 -4.55
C PHE A 91 -13.06 25.92 -3.46
N MET A 92 -12.32 25.96 -2.35
CA MET A 92 -12.53 25.02 -1.24
C MET A 92 -13.84 25.25 -0.50
N ALA A 93 -14.31 26.50 -0.40
CA ALA A 93 -15.56 26.86 0.25
C ALA A 93 -16.76 26.45 -0.62
N GLU A 94 -16.71 26.72 -1.92
CA GLU A 94 -17.76 26.38 -2.86
C GLU A 94 -17.88 24.87 -3.16
N ASN A 95 -16.79 24.12 -2.94
CA ASN A 95 -16.69 22.71 -3.31
C ASN A 95 -16.23 21.84 -2.12
N PRO A 96 -17.05 21.69 -1.06
CA PRO A 96 -16.67 21.00 0.18
C PRO A 96 -16.33 19.52 -0.04
N ASP A 97 -16.99 18.83 -0.97
CA ASP A 97 -16.84 17.39 -1.23
C ASP A 97 -15.73 17.07 -2.24
N TRP A 98 -15.16 18.09 -2.87
CA TRP A 98 -14.15 17.86 -3.90
C TRP A 98 -12.85 17.32 -3.32
N PRO A 99 -12.16 16.42 -4.07
CA PRO A 99 -11.05 15.64 -3.54
C PRO A 99 -9.80 16.47 -3.23
N SER A 100 -8.87 15.84 -2.50
CA SER A 100 -7.54 16.42 -2.20
C SER A 100 -7.58 17.66 -1.29
N ARG A 101 -8.57 17.80 -0.41
CA ARG A 101 -8.73 18.98 0.49
C ARG A 101 -7.46 19.32 1.27
N LYS A 102 -6.74 18.32 1.82
CA LYS A 102 -5.45 18.56 2.51
C LYS A 102 -4.38 19.14 1.60
N SER A 103 -4.38 18.75 0.32
CA SER A 103 -3.44 19.32 -0.66
C SER A 103 -3.81 20.75 -1.01
N LEU A 104 -5.09 21.03 -1.26
CA LEU A 104 -5.60 22.40 -1.49
C LEU A 104 -5.32 23.28 -0.32
N GLN A 105 -5.64 22.86 0.90
CA GLN A 105 -5.32 23.60 2.13
C GLN A 105 -3.82 23.89 2.23
N GLY A 106 -2.96 22.90 1.97
CA GLY A 106 -1.52 23.10 1.96
C GLY A 106 -1.06 24.10 0.90
N ARG A 107 -1.72 24.15 -0.28
CA ARG A 107 -1.44 25.17 -1.32
C ARG A 107 -1.92 26.54 -0.90
N ALA A 108 -3.12 26.67 -0.33
CA ALA A 108 -3.60 27.93 0.24
C ALA A 108 -2.63 28.47 1.30
N GLU A 109 -2.21 27.62 2.25
CA GLU A 109 -1.23 27.99 3.27
C GLU A 109 0.13 28.39 2.68
N GLU A 110 0.59 27.75 1.58
CA GLU A 110 1.80 28.12 0.87
C GLU A 110 1.68 29.44 0.10
N ALA A 111 0.46 29.80 -0.33
CA ALA A 111 0.16 31.05 -1.04
C ALA A 111 0.02 32.23 -0.08
N MET A 112 -0.32 32.01 1.20
CA MET A 112 -0.32 33.06 2.20
C MET A 112 1.05 33.72 2.31
N ASN A 113 1.09 35.02 2.25
CA ASN A 113 2.32 35.81 2.36
C ASN A 113 2.11 36.99 3.31
N SER A 114 3.09 37.90 3.40
CA SER A 114 3.02 39.08 4.28
C SER A 114 1.98 40.12 3.87
N LYS A 115 1.39 39.97 2.67
CA LYS A 115 0.31 40.85 2.19
C LYS A 115 -1.08 40.30 2.53
N THR A 116 -1.18 39.01 2.91
CA THR A 116 -2.44 38.44 3.38
C THR A 116 -2.77 39.04 4.76
N PRO A 117 -3.90 39.73 4.95
CA PRO A 117 -4.23 40.39 6.22
C PRO A 117 -4.32 39.39 7.38
N ASP A 118 -3.97 39.82 8.59
CA ASP A 118 -3.90 38.93 9.77
C ASP A 118 -5.30 38.41 10.18
N ASP A 119 -6.33 39.25 10.06
CA ASP A 119 -7.74 38.87 10.30
C ASP A 119 -8.21 37.76 9.32
N VAL A 120 -7.85 37.87 8.05
CA VAL A 120 -8.13 36.82 7.03
C VAL A 120 -7.43 35.50 7.39
N VAL A 121 -6.19 35.57 7.84
CA VAL A 121 -5.43 34.39 8.29
C VAL A 121 -6.09 33.75 9.51
N LEU A 122 -6.49 34.54 10.49
CA LEU A 122 -7.17 34.05 11.71
C LEU A 122 -8.52 33.44 11.36
N ALA A 123 -9.32 34.09 10.51
CA ALA A 123 -10.60 33.58 10.03
C ALA A 123 -10.44 32.22 9.30
N TRP A 124 -9.40 32.10 8.44
CA TRP A 124 -9.12 30.82 7.76
C TRP A 124 -8.82 29.69 8.73
N PHE A 125 -8.04 29.95 9.78
CA PHE A 125 -7.67 28.93 10.76
C PHE A 125 -8.67 28.77 11.92
N ALA A 126 -9.75 29.53 11.99
CA ALA A 126 -10.78 29.36 13.02
C ALA A 126 -11.39 27.96 13.00
N GLY A 127 -11.61 27.37 11.79
CA GLY A 127 -12.16 26.03 11.60
C GLY A 127 -11.13 24.99 11.10
N LEU A 128 -9.90 25.37 10.85
CA LEU A 128 -8.92 24.51 10.19
C LEU A 128 -7.58 24.46 10.94
N LYS A 129 -7.08 23.27 11.24
CA LYS A 129 -5.72 23.09 11.76
C LYS A 129 -4.70 23.22 10.62
N PRO A 130 -3.61 23.99 10.77
CA PRO A 130 -2.58 24.11 9.75
C PRO A 130 -1.96 22.76 9.39
N VAL A 131 -1.89 22.44 8.10
CA VAL A 131 -1.30 21.19 7.58
C VAL A 131 0.16 21.34 7.14
N SER A 132 0.61 22.57 6.91
CA SER A 132 1.99 22.87 6.48
C SER A 132 2.79 23.64 7.53
N GLY A 133 4.12 23.57 7.43
CA GLY A 133 4.99 24.42 8.25
C GLY A 133 4.81 25.91 7.95
N TYR A 134 4.35 26.24 6.75
CA TYR A 134 4.07 27.63 6.35
C TYR A 134 2.79 28.15 6.99
N GLY A 135 1.71 27.36 6.95
CA GLY A 135 0.46 27.70 7.61
C GLY A 135 0.64 27.91 9.11
N LYS A 136 1.39 27.00 9.78
CA LYS A 136 1.74 27.15 11.20
C LYS A 136 2.51 28.46 11.47
N ALA A 137 3.48 28.77 10.61
CA ALA A 137 4.25 30.01 10.75
C ALA A 137 3.38 31.25 10.57
N ARG A 138 2.54 31.27 9.52
CA ARG A 138 1.69 32.41 9.21
C ARG A 138 0.61 32.62 10.26
N LEU A 139 0.00 31.53 10.77
CA LEU A 139 -0.92 31.59 11.91
C LEU A 139 -0.22 32.19 13.14
N GLY A 140 0.99 31.71 13.46
CA GLY A 140 1.76 32.23 14.58
C GLY A 140 2.11 33.70 14.44
N GLU A 141 2.44 34.19 13.23
CA GLU A 141 2.69 35.61 12.94
C GLU A 141 1.44 36.45 13.14
N ALA A 142 0.27 36.01 12.64
CA ALA A 142 -1.00 36.69 12.82
C ALA A 142 -1.40 36.80 14.30
N LEU A 143 -1.30 35.68 15.04
CA LEU A 143 -1.56 35.65 16.48
C LEU A 143 -0.65 36.61 17.27
N LEU A 144 0.65 36.68 16.92
CA LEU A 144 1.58 37.64 17.57
C LEU A 144 1.21 39.08 17.24
N ALA A 145 0.81 39.37 16.01
CA ALA A 145 0.43 40.71 15.58
C ALA A 145 -0.85 41.23 16.25
N THR A 146 -1.78 40.29 16.55
CA THR A 146 -3.07 40.61 17.22
C THR A 146 -3.03 40.45 18.74
N GLY A 147 -1.83 40.36 19.34
CA GLY A 147 -1.65 40.36 20.80
C GLY A 147 -1.77 38.97 21.46
N HIS A 148 -2.08 37.90 20.75
CA HIS A 148 -2.16 36.51 21.27
C HIS A 148 -0.76 35.91 21.41
N ARG A 149 0.04 36.42 22.33
CA ARG A 149 1.49 36.14 22.44
C ARG A 149 1.82 34.71 22.73
N LEU A 150 1.06 34.02 23.59
CA LEU A 150 1.35 32.62 24.00
C LEU A 150 1.06 31.66 22.85
N GLU A 151 -0.11 31.76 22.25
CA GLU A 151 -0.56 30.94 21.14
C GLU A 151 0.31 31.17 19.89
N GLY A 152 0.60 32.43 19.58
CA GLY A 152 1.47 32.81 18.47
C GLY A 152 2.88 32.24 18.61
N ARG A 153 3.48 32.35 19.82
CA ARG A 153 4.77 31.72 20.10
C ARG A 153 4.70 30.19 19.96
N ALA A 154 3.67 29.54 20.49
CA ALA A 154 3.48 28.10 20.38
C ALA A 154 3.39 27.65 18.91
N ALA A 155 2.63 28.36 18.08
CA ALA A 155 2.51 28.08 16.64
C ALA A 155 3.85 28.25 15.90
N ILE A 156 4.64 29.27 16.21
CA ILE A 156 5.99 29.47 15.63
C ILE A 156 6.93 28.35 16.06
N LEU A 157 6.90 27.91 17.33
CA LEU A 157 7.71 26.79 17.81
C LEU A 157 7.30 25.49 17.14
N ASP A 158 6.00 25.24 17.00
CA ASP A 158 5.49 24.04 16.30
C ASP A 158 5.88 24.07 14.81
N ALA A 159 5.79 25.22 14.16
CA ALA A 159 6.28 25.40 12.80
C ALA A 159 7.77 25.05 12.66
N TRP A 160 8.61 25.53 13.60
CA TRP A 160 10.04 25.24 13.58
C TRP A 160 10.33 23.75 13.83
N ILE A 161 9.79 23.20 14.89
CA ILE A 161 10.10 21.83 15.32
C ILE A 161 9.52 20.82 14.33
N ASN A 162 8.23 20.95 13.98
CA ASN A 162 7.48 19.97 13.24
C ASN A 162 7.29 20.30 11.75
N GLY A 163 7.53 21.55 11.33
CA GLY A 163 7.38 21.98 9.95
C GLY A 163 8.51 21.50 9.04
N ASN A 164 8.14 21.20 7.79
CA ASN A 164 9.09 20.92 6.73
C ASN A 164 9.19 22.12 5.80
N PHE A 165 10.39 22.56 5.52
CA PHE A 165 10.68 23.75 4.71
C PHE A 165 11.66 23.41 3.58
N THR A 166 11.56 24.13 2.47
CA THR A 166 12.65 24.19 1.49
C THR A 166 13.84 24.95 2.12
N LYS A 167 15.06 24.75 1.61
CA LYS A 167 16.27 25.42 2.12
C LYS A 167 16.12 26.94 2.18
N ARG A 168 15.52 27.57 1.15
CA ARG A 168 15.28 29.01 1.06
C ARG A 168 14.33 29.48 2.17
N ARG A 169 13.18 28.81 2.29
CA ARG A 169 12.14 29.15 3.28
C ARG A 169 12.58 28.84 4.72
N GLU A 170 13.37 27.76 4.94
CA GLU A 170 13.98 27.49 6.26
C GLU A 170 14.89 28.64 6.73
N ARG A 171 15.71 29.18 5.81
CA ARG A 171 16.57 30.35 6.10
C ARG A 171 15.75 31.58 6.42
N ALA A 172 14.72 31.87 5.64
CA ALA A 172 13.85 33.04 5.84
C ALA A 172 13.12 32.96 7.19
N PHE A 173 12.54 31.79 7.49
CA PHE A 173 11.89 31.51 8.76
C PHE A 173 12.86 31.73 9.94
N TYR A 174 14.04 31.13 9.87
CA TYR A 174 15.04 31.29 10.93
C TYR A 174 15.49 32.74 11.12
N LYS A 175 15.74 33.47 10.04
CA LYS A 175 16.11 34.91 10.11
C LYS A 175 15.04 35.74 10.84
N ARG A 176 13.76 35.48 10.56
CA ARG A 176 12.63 36.21 11.13
C ARG A 176 12.38 35.87 12.60
N HIS A 177 12.43 34.56 12.96
CA HIS A 177 11.96 34.08 14.26
C HIS A 177 13.07 33.63 15.21
N ARG A 178 14.36 33.77 14.87
CA ARG A 178 15.48 33.25 15.67
C ARG A 178 15.49 33.69 17.14
N ARG A 179 14.93 34.89 17.45
CA ARG A 179 14.86 35.43 18.83
C ARG A 179 13.85 34.67 19.71
N LEU A 180 12.88 33.97 19.10
CA LEU A 180 11.87 33.14 19.78
C LEU A 180 12.35 31.73 19.99
N LEU A 181 13.42 31.29 19.30
CA LEU A 181 13.90 29.91 19.28
C LEU A 181 15.03 29.66 20.26
N THR A 182 14.88 28.62 21.08
CA THR A 182 15.89 28.21 22.07
C THR A 182 16.79 27.10 21.55
N ALA A 183 17.90 26.83 22.25
CA ALA A 183 18.77 25.68 21.97
C ALA A 183 18.01 24.33 22.09
N ALA A 184 17.04 24.26 23.00
CA ALA A 184 16.16 23.08 23.15
C ALA A 184 15.28 22.86 21.91
N ASP A 185 14.75 23.91 21.31
CA ASP A 185 13.93 23.82 20.10
C ASP A 185 14.74 23.35 18.89
N HIS A 186 15.98 23.79 18.78
CA HIS A 186 16.92 23.33 17.76
C HIS A 186 17.23 21.83 17.93
N ARG A 187 17.44 21.39 19.17
CA ARG A 187 17.65 19.97 19.49
C ARG A 187 16.42 19.13 19.12
N ARG A 188 15.21 19.54 19.52
CA ARG A 188 13.96 18.84 19.20
C ARG A 188 13.74 18.73 17.69
N ARG A 189 14.03 19.80 16.92
CA ARG A 189 13.98 19.78 15.46
C ARG A 189 14.99 18.78 14.87
N LEU A 190 16.27 18.83 15.34
CA LEU A 190 17.30 17.90 14.87
C LEU A 190 16.91 16.45 15.09
N ASP A 191 16.47 16.11 16.30
CA ASP A 191 16.04 14.77 16.68
C ASP A 191 14.90 14.28 15.80
N ARG A 192 13.82 15.05 15.63
CA ARG A 192 12.73 14.73 14.73
C ARG A 192 13.20 14.47 13.30
N LEU A 193 14.04 15.33 12.75
CA LEU A 193 14.56 15.18 11.38
C LEU A 193 15.40 13.93 11.22
N GLN A 194 16.15 13.55 12.25
CA GLN A 194 16.93 12.30 12.27
C GLN A 194 16.01 11.07 12.34
N TRP A 195 15.03 11.06 13.22
CA TRP A 195 14.04 9.97 13.26
C TRP A 195 13.31 9.81 11.92
N GLN A 196 12.96 10.91 11.25
CA GLN A 196 12.33 10.89 9.92
C GLN A 196 13.29 10.54 8.77
N GLY A 197 14.60 10.50 9.00
CA GLY A 197 15.61 10.23 7.97
C GLY A 197 15.83 11.36 6.98
N ARG A 198 15.56 12.58 7.41
CA ARG A 198 15.72 13.80 6.60
C ARG A 198 17.19 14.25 6.60
N TYR A 199 18.04 13.65 5.79
CA TYR A 199 19.49 13.86 5.80
C TYR A 199 19.91 15.34 5.70
N TRP A 200 19.58 16.02 4.60
CA TRP A 200 20.02 17.39 4.37
C TRP A 200 19.48 18.41 5.38
N PRO A 201 18.18 18.39 5.75
CA PRO A 201 17.70 19.25 6.83
C PRO A 201 18.38 18.96 8.17
N ALA A 202 18.57 17.70 8.55
CA ALA A 202 19.25 17.32 9.78
C ALA A 202 20.71 17.81 9.78
N ARG A 203 21.45 17.64 8.66
CA ARG A 203 22.82 18.10 8.52
C ARG A 203 22.94 19.62 8.70
N ARG A 204 21.99 20.40 8.19
CA ARG A 204 21.96 21.87 8.43
C ARG A 204 21.72 22.24 9.89
N MET A 205 20.96 21.41 10.62
CA MET A 205 20.67 21.64 12.02
C MET A 205 21.85 21.37 12.96
N LEU A 206 22.86 20.58 12.55
CA LEU A 206 24.06 20.30 13.35
C LEU A 206 24.79 21.57 13.82
N TRP A 207 24.72 22.64 13.02
CA TRP A 207 25.38 23.92 13.33
C TRP A 207 24.54 24.83 14.24
N LYS A 208 23.32 24.43 14.60
CA LYS A 208 22.40 25.19 15.46
C LYS A 208 22.24 24.60 16.85
N VAL A 209 22.83 23.44 17.12
CA VAL A 209 22.81 22.78 18.42
C VAL A 209 24.16 22.91 19.12
N LYS A 210 24.17 22.72 20.47
CA LYS A 210 25.38 22.69 21.28
C LYS A 210 26.36 21.59 20.80
N PRO A 211 27.68 21.72 21.07
CA PRO A 211 28.70 20.76 20.59
C PRO A 211 28.38 19.28 20.90
N ASP A 212 27.93 18.98 22.12
CA ASP A 212 27.55 17.61 22.55
C ASP A 212 26.49 17.01 21.65
N TYR A 213 25.39 17.76 21.41
CA TYR A 213 24.30 17.33 20.55
C TYR A 213 24.68 17.33 19.06
N ARG A 214 25.71 18.09 18.68
CA ARG A 214 26.31 18.01 17.33
C ARG A 214 27.03 16.67 17.15
N ALA A 215 27.87 16.30 18.13
CA ALA A 215 28.55 15.00 18.10
C ALA A 215 27.56 13.81 18.03
N LEU A 216 26.55 13.84 18.89
CA LEU A 216 25.43 12.86 18.85
C LEU A 216 24.75 12.83 17.47
N GLY A 217 24.43 14.01 16.92
CA GLY A 217 23.77 14.13 15.63
C GLY A 217 24.61 13.59 14.48
N VAL A 218 25.93 13.83 14.48
CA VAL A 218 26.87 13.28 13.49
C VAL A 218 26.94 11.76 13.59
N ALA A 219 27.09 11.20 14.80
CA ALA A 219 27.14 9.74 15.02
C ALA A 219 25.87 9.06 14.49
N ARG A 220 24.68 9.61 14.80
CA ARG A 220 23.41 9.05 14.29
C ARG A 220 23.31 9.13 12.76
N LEU A 221 23.77 10.21 12.12
CA LEU A 221 23.77 10.32 10.65
C LEU A 221 24.73 9.33 10.02
N PHE A 222 25.93 9.14 10.57
CA PHE A 222 26.92 8.19 10.03
C PHE A 222 26.42 6.76 10.11
N LEU A 223 25.89 6.35 11.25
CA LEU A 223 25.27 5.02 11.43
C LEU A 223 24.10 4.80 10.45
N ARG A 224 23.22 5.78 10.32
CA ARG A 224 22.03 5.68 9.47
C ARG A 224 22.37 5.54 8.00
N HIS A 225 23.31 6.31 7.51
CA HIS A 225 23.68 6.39 6.10
C HIS A 225 24.89 5.52 5.73
N ARG A 226 25.50 4.85 6.71
CA ARG A 226 26.69 3.99 6.53
C ARG A 226 27.87 4.80 5.92
N GLN A 227 28.12 5.96 6.47
CA GLN A 227 29.15 6.92 6.02
C GLN A 227 30.19 7.14 7.11
N GLY A 228 31.42 7.43 6.70
CA GLY A 228 32.51 7.79 7.59
C GLY A 228 32.92 6.68 8.57
N ASN A 229 33.78 7.05 9.52
CA ASN A 229 34.18 6.18 10.62
C ASN A 229 33.13 6.28 11.75
N VAL A 230 32.24 5.26 11.83
CA VAL A 230 31.15 5.23 12.81
C VAL A 230 31.66 5.10 14.24
N ASP A 231 32.75 4.35 14.45
CA ASP A 231 33.31 4.11 15.79
C ASP A 231 33.92 5.40 16.35
N GLU A 232 34.69 6.13 15.56
CA GLU A 232 35.20 7.45 15.92
C GLU A 232 34.09 8.44 16.21
N ALA A 233 33.03 8.47 15.38
CA ALA A 233 31.90 9.34 15.59
C ALA A 233 31.16 9.04 16.92
N ILE A 234 31.03 7.75 17.29
CA ILE A 234 30.43 7.34 18.55
C ILE A 234 31.35 7.71 19.74
N ALA A 235 32.68 7.54 19.57
CA ALA A 235 33.65 7.89 20.63
C ALA A 235 33.61 9.39 20.99
N LYS A 236 33.28 10.26 20.04
CA LYS A 236 33.10 11.71 20.26
C LYS A 236 31.81 12.08 20.98
N VAL A 237 30.88 11.14 21.19
CA VAL A 237 29.64 11.41 21.94
C VAL A 237 29.95 11.36 23.43
N SER A 238 29.57 12.42 24.16
CA SER A 238 29.75 12.45 25.62
C SER A 238 29.00 11.31 26.31
N ASP A 239 29.54 10.80 27.42
CA ASP A 239 29.01 9.64 28.16
C ASP A 239 27.52 9.82 28.51
N ARG A 240 27.15 11.03 28.93
CA ARG A 240 25.76 11.40 29.20
C ARG A 240 24.81 11.13 28.04
N LEU A 241 25.27 11.21 26.79
CA LEU A 241 24.45 11.06 25.58
C LEU A 241 24.63 9.69 24.90
N LYS A 242 25.49 8.80 25.42
CA LYS A 242 25.67 7.45 24.91
C LYS A 242 24.42 6.57 25.10
N SER A 243 23.58 6.89 26.09
CA SER A 243 22.29 6.26 26.34
C SER A 243 21.13 6.86 25.53
N ASP A 244 21.37 7.82 24.63
CA ASP A 244 20.34 8.39 23.78
C ASP A 244 19.60 7.31 22.97
N PRO A 245 18.24 7.19 23.08
CA PRO A 245 17.49 6.12 22.44
C PRO A 245 17.65 6.11 20.91
N GLY A 246 17.82 7.28 20.28
CA GLY A 246 18.04 7.38 18.84
C GLY A 246 19.42 6.90 18.42
N LEU A 247 20.45 7.11 19.24
CA LEU A 247 21.79 6.59 19.01
C LEU A 247 21.79 5.04 19.12
N ILE A 248 21.20 4.51 20.18
CA ILE A 248 21.11 3.06 20.40
C ILE A 248 20.33 2.39 19.28
N TYR A 249 19.20 2.99 18.84
CA TYR A 249 18.42 2.52 17.69
C TYR A 249 19.24 2.48 16.40
N GLU A 250 19.99 3.53 16.08
CA GLU A 250 20.81 3.55 14.87
C GLU A 250 21.99 2.58 14.96
N ARG A 251 22.55 2.31 16.16
CA ARG A 251 23.54 1.26 16.41
C ARG A 251 22.96 -0.13 16.15
N LEU A 252 21.78 -0.45 16.69
CA LEU A 252 21.06 -1.70 16.44
C LEU A 252 20.84 -1.91 14.95
N ARG A 253 20.32 -0.91 14.29
CA ARG A 253 20.01 -0.93 12.86
C ARG A 253 21.26 -1.09 12.00
N TRP A 254 22.34 -0.39 12.33
CA TRP A 254 23.63 -0.47 11.64
C TRP A 254 24.26 -1.85 11.79
N ARG A 255 24.32 -2.39 13.02
CA ARG A 255 24.86 -3.73 13.31
C ARG A 255 24.13 -4.79 12.51
N ARG A 256 22.81 -4.82 12.56
CA ARG A 256 21.99 -5.74 11.77
C ARG A 256 22.24 -5.59 10.26
N ARG A 257 22.28 -4.38 9.73
CA ARG A 257 22.49 -4.12 8.28
C ARG A 257 23.88 -4.51 7.78
N ASN A 258 24.84 -4.63 8.67
CA ASN A 258 26.19 -5.11 8.37
C ASN A 258 26.39 -6.59 8.76
N GLY A 259 25.32 -7.34 9.01
CA GLY A 259 25.41 -8.78 9.33
C GLY A 259 25.91 -9.07 10.75
N LYS A 260 26.14 -8.06 11.60
CA LYS A 260 26.63 -8.21 12.97
C LYS A 260 25.48 -8.55 13.92
N TYR A 261 24.84 -9.70 13.72
CA TYR A 261 23.63 -10.07 14.45
C TYR A 261 23.89 -10.35 15.92
N ALA A 262 25.02 -10.99 16.31
CA ALA A 262 25.37 -11.21 17.70
C ALA A 262 25.35 -9.89 18.50
N SER A 263 26.11 -8.90 18.03
CA SER A 263 26.15 -7.59 18.69
C SER A 263 24.83 -6.78 18.55
N ALA A 264 23.99 -7.08 17.55
CA ALA A 264 22.65 -6.50 17.49
C ALA A 264 21.73 -7.08 18.58
N ARG A 265 21.85 -8.39 18.91
CA ARG A 265 21.13 -9.03 20.01
C ARG A 265 21.49 -8.43 21.38
N GLU A 266 22.80 -8.11 21.61
CA GLU A 266 23.24 -7.44 22.85
C GLU A 266 22.41 -6.19 23.17
N ILE A 267 22.08 -5.38 22.14
CA ILE A 267 21.23 -4.19 22.32
C ILE A 267 19.80 -4.58 22.70
N LEU A 268 19.29 -5.69 22.17
CA LEU A 268 17.93 -6.14 22.45
C LEU A 268 17.76 -6.83 23.79
N TYR A 269 18.84 -7.28 24.43
CA TYR A 269 18.80 -7.77 25.79
C TYR A 269 18.58 -6.65 26.80
N ASN A 270 19.15 -5.47 26.55
CA ASN A 270 19.05 -4.29 27.39
C ASN A 270 18.65 -3.07 26.56
N PRO A 271 17.40 -3.01 26.07
CA PRO A 271 16.92 -1.89 25.29
C PRO A 271 16.73 -0.66 26.22
N PRO A 272 16.70 0.57 25.68
CA PRO A 272 16.32 1.75 26.46
C PRO A 272 14.93 1.56 27.08
N GLU A 273 14.76 1.96 28.34
CA GLU A 273 13.47 1.91 29.05
C GLU A 273 12.38 2.68 28.29
N ASN A 274 12.71 3.86 27.79
CA ASN A 274 11.81 4.68 26.98
C ASN A 274 12.11 4.48 25.50
N LEU A 275 11.31 3.65 24.84
CA LEU A 275 11.39 3.42 23.40
C LEU A 275 10.75 4.58 22.62
N VAL A 276 11.53 5.58 22.29
CA VAL A 276 11.10 6.59 21.31
C VAL A 276 10.87 5.90 19.96
N GLU A 277 9.71 6.11 19.32
CA GLU A 277 9.33 5.47 18.05
C GLU A 277 9.24 3.91 18.11
N PRO A 278 8.43 3.32 19.02
CA PRO A 278 8.41 1.88 19.30
C PRO A 278 8.13 1.02 18.06
N VAL A 279 7.31 1.51 17.11
CA VAL A 279 7.06 0.82 15.84
C VAL A 279 8.33 0.69 14.97
N ARG A 280 9.27 1.63 15.07
CA ARG A 280 10.57 1.50 14.39
C ARG A 280 11.45 0.47 15.06
N TRP A 281 11.46 0.42 16.39
CA TRP A 281 12.13 -0.62 17.17
C TRP A 281 11.59 -1.99 16.82
N TRP A 282 10.28 -2.16 16.75
CA TRP A 282 9.65 -3.41 16.33
C TRP A 282 10.18 -3.90 14.98
N LYS A 283 10.29 -3.01 13.99
CA LYS A 283 10.83 -3.37 12.66
C LYS A 283 12.26 -3.93 12.70
N GLU A 284 13.07 -3.54 13.64
CA GLU A 284 14.41 -4.11 13.81
C GLU A 284 14.38 -5.38 14.67
N ARG A 285 13.60 -5.38 15.78
CA ARG A 285 13.40 -6.56 16.64
C ARG A 285 12.93 -7.79 15.86
N VAL A 286 11.88 -7.66 15.06
CA VAL A 286 11.32 -8.79 14.30
C VAL A 286 12.35 -9.40 13.33
N ARG A 287 13.24 -8.60 12.75
CA ARG A 287 14.30 -9.10 11.87
C ARG A 287 15.40 -9.85 12.63
N VAL A 288 15.79 -9.32 13.78
CA VAL A 288 16.79 -9.96 14.64
C VAL A 288 16.22 -11.25 15.25
N ALA A 289 14.98 -11.23 15.72
CA ALA A 289 14.31 -12.42 16.26
C ALA A 289 14.15 -13.54 15.22
N ARG A 290 13.71 -13.20 14.00
CA ARG A 290 13.63 -14.19 12.91
C ARG A 290 14.99 -14.73 12.50
N HIS A 291 16.06 -13.93 12.60
CA HIS A 291 17.41 -14.42 12.38
C HIS A 291 17.81 -15.37 13.52
N ALA A 292 17.52 -15.03 14.77
CA ALA A 292 17.78 -15.89 15.91
C ALA A 292 17.08 -17.26 15.79
N LEU A 293 15.78 -17.25 15.34
CA LEU A 293 15.07 -18.52 15.04
C LEU A 293 15.79 -19.37 14.01
N VAL A 294 16.34 -18.74 12.99
CA VAL A 294 17.08 -19.40 11.91
C VAL A 294 18.40 -20.00 12.42
N GLU A 295 19.00 -19.41 13.44
CA GLU A 295 20.24 -19.85 14.12
C GLU A 295 19.94 -20.87 15.26
N GLY A 296 18.69 -21.23 15.48
CA GLY A 296 18.30 -22.14 16.59
C GLY A 296 18.24 -21.49 17.97
N LEU A 297 18.41 -20.18 18.07
CA LEU A 297 18.37 -19.42 19.33
C LEU A 297 16.93 -19.10 19.71
N ILE A 298 16.14 -20.15 20.03
CA ILE A 298 14.69 -20.05 20.20
C ILE A 298 14.29 -19.20 21.40
N PRO A 299 14.84 -19.42 22.63
CA PRO A 299 14.49 -18.61 23.79
C PRO A 299 14.76 -17.12 23.61
N GLU A 300 15.89 -16.79 22.93
CA GLU A 300 16.24 -15.40 22.63
C GLU A 300 15.23 -14.78 21.65
N ALA A 301 14.91 -15.52 20.59
CA ALA A 301 13.95 -15.07 19.58
C ALA A 301 12.59 -14.77 20.23
N TYR A 302 12.12 -15.64 21.13
CA TYR A 302 10.88 -15.46 21.87
C TYR A 302 10.94 -14.21 22.77
N ARG A 303 11.99 -14.07 23.59
CA ARG A 303 12.19 -12.90 24.46
C ARG A 303 12.13 -11.58 23.66
N PHE A 304 12.80 -11.52 22.49
CA PHE A 304 12.83 -10.30 21.71
C PHE A 304 11.47 -9.91 21.12
N VAL A 305 10.57 -10.86 20.89
CA VAL A 305 9.24 -10.55 20.34
C VAL A 305 8.19 -10.41 21.45
N ARG A 306 8.26 -11.18 22.52
CA ARG A 306 7.38 -11.06 23.70
C ARG A 306 7.52 -9.67 24.34
N ASP A 307 8.75 -9.22 24.55
CA ASP A 307 9.08 -7.95 25.21
C ASP A 307 9.13 -6.79 24.18
N HIS A 308 8.11 -6.69 23.32
CA HIS A 308 8.10 -5.77 22.17
C HIS A 308 8.01 -4.28 22.52
N GLY A 309 7.42 -3.91 23.67
CA GLY A 309 7.30 -2.52 24.13
C GLY A 309 6.35 -1.65 23.29
N LEU A 310 5.38 -2.25 22.58
CA LEU A 310 4.38 -1.54 21.78
C LEU A 310 3.17 -1.18 22.65
N MET A 311 2.86 0.10 22.76
CA MET A 311 1.74 0.62 23.56
C MET A 311 0.44 0.76 22.77
N ASP A 312 0.52 0.95 21.44
CA ASP A 312 -0.64 0.98 20.57
C ASP A 312 -1.12 -0.45 20.29
N ILE A 313 -2.01 -0.95 21.13
CA ILE A 313 -2.57 -2.30 21.03
C ILE A 313 -3.40 -2.52 19.77
N HIS A 314 -3.97 -1.46 19.17
CA HIS A 314 -4.73 -1.54 17.92
C HIS A 314 -3.85 -1.42 16.66
N GLY A 315 -2.56 -1.22 16.83
CA GLY A 315 -1.61 -1.07 15.74
C GLY A 315 -1.24 -2.40 15.08
N ALA A 316 -0.99 -2.37 13.76
CA ALA A 316 -0.55 -3.56 13.02
C ALA A 316 0.79 -4.15 13.51
N ALA A 317 1.63 -3.34 14.17
CA ALA A 317 2.88 -3.79 14.75
C ALA A 317 2.64 -4.66 16.00
N TYR A 318 1.68 -4.29 16.84
CA TYR A 318 1.27 -5.07 18.01
C TYR A 318 0.71 -6.43 17.59
N ALA A 319 -0.22 -6.42 16.62
CA ALA A 319 -0.78 -7.67 16.09
C ALA A 319 0.29 -8.61 15.51
N GLU A 320 1.30 -8.06 14.82
CA GLU A 320 2.43 -8.85 14.30
C GLU A 320 3.31 -9.40 15.44
N ALA A 321 3.49 -8.64 16.50
CA ALA A 321 4.31 -9.03 17.65
C ALA A 321 3.65 -10.15 18.45
N GLU A 322 2.40 -9.99 18.83
CA GLU A 322 1.62 -11.01 19.53
C GLU A 322 1.52 -12.30 18.70
N TRP A 323 1.23 -12.16 17.39
CA TRP A 323 1.20 -13.34 16.53
C TRP A 323 2.54 -14.08 16.49
N LEU A 324 3.66 -13.35 16.35
CA LEU A 324 4.97 -13.98 16.24
C LEU A 324 5.40 -14.61 17.58
N ALA A 325 5.08 -13.97 18.69
CA ALA A 325 5.34 -14.53 20.02
C ALA A 325 4.53 -15.84 20.24
N GLY A 326 3.22 -15.81 19.94
CA GLY A 326 2.38 -17.00 20.01
C GLY A 326 2.85 -18.13 19.12
N TRP A 327 3.26 -17.81 17.88
CA TRP A 327 3.75 -18.83 16.94
C TRP A 327 5.07 -19.47 17.40
N ILE A 328 5.99 -18.68 17.97
CA ILE A 328 7.24 -19.22 18.56
C ILE A 328 6.92 -20.08 19.77
N ALA A 329 6.05 -19.61 20.65
CA ALA A 329 5.64 -20.36 21.84
C ALA A 329 5.05 -21.72 21.46
N LEU A 330 4.10 -21.74 20.51
CA LEU A 330 3.41 -22.98 20.10
C LEU A 330 4.34 -23.95 19.37
N ARG A 331 5.12 -23.46 18.40
CA ARG A 331 5.80 -24.33 17.41
C ARG A 331 7.26 -24.65 17.77
N PHE A 332 7.84 -23.94 18.69
CA PHE A 332 9.27 -24.11 19.04
C PHE A 332 9.52 -24.29 20.53
N LEU A 333 8.61 -23.83 21.40
CA LEU A 333 8.74 -23.98 22.86
C LEU A 333 7.75 -24.99 23.44
N ASN A 334 6.80 -25.50 22.63
CA ASN A 334 5.70 -26.36 23.08
C ASN A 334 4.86 -25.74 24.23
N ASP A 335 4.85 -24.42 24.29
CA ASP A 335 4.05 -23.66 25.26
C ASP A 335 2.71 -23.27 24.62
N ALA A 336 1.76 -24.18 24.65
CA ALA A 336 0.44 -23.99 24.04
C ALA A 336 -0.41 -22.97 24.84
N GLU A 337 -0.25 -22.89 26.16
CA GLU A 337 -0.99 -21.92 26.97
C GLU A 337 -0.51 -20.49 26.74
N GLY A 338 0.80 -20.26 26.77
CA GLY A 338 1.40 -18.96 26.44
C GLY A 338 1.06 -18.54 25.00
N ALA A 339 1.09 -19.48 24.06
CA ALA A 339 0.72 -19.24 22.67
C ALA A 339 -0.75 -18.79 22.53
N ARG A 340 -1.68 -19.50 23.19
CA ARG A 340 -3.11 -19.15 23.18
C ARG A 340 -3.32 -17.73 23.72
N LYS A 341 -2.67 -17.37 24.82
CA LYS A 341 -2.75 -16.01 25.38
C LYS A 341 -2.32 -14.94 24.37
N HIS A 342 -1.22 -15.13 23.69
CA HIS A 342 -0.75 -14.22 22.66
C HIS A 342 -1.73 -14.11 21.48
N PHE A 343 -2.28 -15.22 20.99
CA PHE A 343 -3.22 -15.18 19.86
C PHE A 343 -4.56 -14.54 20.24
N VAL A 344 -5.04 -14.74 21.46
CA VAL A 344 -6.23 -14.06 22.00
C VAL A 344 -5.98 -12.56 22.14
N ASN A 345 -4.83 -12.13 22.63
CA ASN A 345 -4.44 -10.73 22.68
C ASN A 345 -4.46 -10.11 21.27
N MET A 346 -3.88 -10.79 20.28
CA MET A 346 -3.94 -10.36 18.89
C MET A 346 -5.38 -10.23 18.40
N PHE A 347 -6.21 -11.28 18.60
CA PHE A 347 -7.59 -11.29 18.12
C PHE A 347 -8.42 -10.14 18.68
N ASN A 348 -8.26 -9.84 19.98
CA ASN A 348 -8.97 -8.74 20.66
C ASN A 348 -8.50 -7.36 20.22
N ALA A 349 -7.23 -7.23 19.86
CA ALA A 349 -6.63 -5.97 19.42
C ALA A 349 -7.00 -5.55 18.00
N VAL A 350 -7.30 -6.50 17.11
CA VAL A 350 -7.48 -6.24 15.69
C VAL A 350 -8.95 -6.16 15.27
N LYS A 351 -9.24 -5.26 14.32
CA LYS A 351 -10.58 -5.08 13.75
C LYS A 351 -10.72 -5.67 12.33
N TYR A 352 -9.62 -5.83 11.61
CA TYR A 352 -9.65 -6.23 10.21
C TYR A 352 -9.89 -7.73 10.05
N PRO A 353 -10.78 -8.15 9.12
CA PRO A 353 -11.16 -9.56 8.87
C PRO A 353 -9.97 -10.51 8.76
N ILE A 354 -8.99 -10.16 7.94
CA ILE A 354 -7.78 -10.98 7.71
C ILE A 354 -6.99 -11.22 9.01
N SER A 355 -6.85 -10.18 9.84
CA SER A 355 -6.11 -10.28 11.11
C SER A 355 -6.93 -11.01 12.17
N ARG A 356 -8.25 -10.80 12.21
CA ARG A 356 -9.15 -11.54 13.10
C ARG A 356 -9.15 -13.02 12.79
N ALA A 357 -9.29 -13.38 11.51
CA ALA A 357 -9.21 -14.79 11.08
C ALA A 357 -7.87 -15.42 11.47
N ARG A 358 -6.75 -14.69 11.30
CA ARG A 358 -5.42 -15.19 11.69
C ARG A 358 -5.33 -15.43 13.20
N GLY A 359 -5.75 -14.46 14.02
CA GLY A 359 -5.73 -14.58 15.48
C GLY A 359 -6.59 -15.75 15.96
N ALA A 360 -7.82 -15.86 15.45
CA ALA A 360 -8.74 -16.93 15.81
C ALA A 360 -8.24 -18.33 15.35
N TYR A 361 -7.75 -18.47 14.12
CA TYR A 361 -7.20 -19.73 13.62
C TYR A 361 -6.06 -20.25 14.51
N TRP A 362 -5.09 -19.37 14.82
CA TRP A 362 -3.95 -19.78 15.65
C TRP A 362 -4.31 -19.97 17.13
N ALA A 363 -5.31 -19.23 17.64
CA ALA A 363 -5.89 -19.52 18.96
C ALA A 363 -6.54 -20.91 18.99
N GLY A 364 -7.26 -21.29 17.92
CA GLY A 364 -7.80 -22.64 17.74
C GLY A 364 -6.70 -23.70 17.75
N ARG A 365 -5.63 -23.52 16.95
CA ARG A 365 -4.46 -24.44 16.94
C ARG A 365 -3.77 -24.58 18.29
N ALA A 366 -3.69 -23.50 19.08
CA ALA A 366 -3.13 -23.55 20.42
C ALA A 366 -4.07 -24.25 21.41
N THR A 367 -5.39 -24.04 21.28
CA THR A 367 -6.41 -24.70 22.11
C THR A 367 -6.48 -26.22 21.83
N GLU A 368 -6.32 -26.64 20.56
CA GLU A 368 -6.16 -28.05 20.19
C GLU A 368 -4.94 -28.70 20.86
N ALA A 369 -3.80 -28.00 20.87
CA ALA A 369 -2.59 -28.51 21.51
C ALA A 369 -2.73 -28.67 23.04
N LEU A 370 -3.72 -28.00 23.65
CA LEU A 370 -4.12 -28.18 25.05
C LEU A 370 -5.12 -29.33 25.25
N GLY A 371 -5.57 -30.00 24.19
CA GLY A 371 -6.56 -31.08 24.26
C GLY A 371 -8.03 -30.62 24.34
N ASP A 372 -8.30 -29.32 24.25
CA ASP A 372 -9.65 -28.74 24.27
C ASP A 372 -10.21 -28.62 22.83
N SER A 373 -10.78 -29.72 22.32
CA SER A 373 -11.35 -29.76 20.97
C SER A 373 -12.58 -28.86 20.81
N ALA A 374 -13.44 -28.75 21.82
CA ALA A 374 -14.65 -27.92 21.78
C ALA A 374 -14.32 -26.43 21.76
N GLY A 375 -13.36 -26.02 22.58
CA GLY A 375 -12.83 -24.66 22.57
C GLY A 375 -12.13 -24.33 21.26
N ALA A 376 -11.38 -25.26 20.69
CA ALA A 376 -10.73 -25.09 19.39
C ALA A 376 -11.74 -24.88 18.26
N ASP A 377 -12.82 -25.67 18.22
CA ASP A 377 -13.90 -25.50 17.25
C ASP A 377 -14.56 -24.13 17.36
N THR A 378 -14.71 -23.61 18.56
CA THR A 378 -15.24 -22.26 18.77
C THR A 378 -14.35 -21.21 18.13
N TRP A 379 -13.03 -21.30 18.29
CA TRP A 379 -12.06 -20.41 17.66
C TRP A 379 -12.06 -20.55 16.12
N HIS A 380 -12.15 -21.77 15.61
CA HIS A 380 -12.25 -22.01 14.17
C HIS A 380 -13.54 -21.45 13.57
N ARG A 381 -14.69 -21.54 14.29
CA ARG A 381 -15.94 -20.88 13.84
C ARG A 381 -15.76 -19.35 13.73
N LEU A 382 -15.07 -18.71 14.70
CA LEU A 382 -14.77 -17.28 14.63
C LEU A 382 -13.88 -16.93 13.42
N ALA A 383 -12.90 -17.76 13.10
CA ALA A 383 -12.08 -17.56 11.90
C ALA A 383 -12.87 -17.75 10.61
N ALA A 384 -13.76 -18.76 10.55
CA ALA A 384 -14.60 -19.10 9.41
C ALA A 384 -15.60 -18.00 9.03
N LEU A 385 -15.91 -17.05 9.94
CA LEU A 385 -16.70 -15.86 9.61
C LEU A 385 -16.04 -14.97 8.52
N HIS A 386 -14.80 -15.26 8.15
CA HIS A 386 -14.03 -14.52 7.15
C HIS A 386 -13.64 -15.41 5.95
N PRO A 387 -14.61 -15.90 5.15
CA PRO A 387 -14.39 -16.94 4.12
C PRO A 387 -13.48 -16.52 2.97
N THR A 388 -13.24 -15.21 2.77
CA THR A 388 -12.32 -14.69 1.76
C THR A 388 -10.89 -14.54 2.26
N SER A 389 -10.58 -14.95 3.49
CA SER A 389 -9.25 -14.89 4.07
C SER A 389 -8.61 -16.28 4.19
N TYR A 390 -7.28 -16.35 4.03
CA TYR A 390 -6.50 -17.59 4.09
C TYR A 390 -6.81 -18.43 5.34
N TYR A 391 -6.77 -17.83 6.53
CA TYR A 391 -7.04 -18.54 7.78
C TYR A 391 -8.53 -18.85 8.00
N GLY A 392 -9.42 -18.03 7.45
CA GLY A 392 -10.85 -18.35 7.42
C GLY A 392 -11.13 -19.57 6.57
N GLN A 393 -10.51 -19.69 5.42
CA GLN A 393 -10.62 -20.85 4.53
C GLN A 393 -10.05 -22.13 5.16
N LEU A 394 -8.89 -22.05 5.81
CA LEU A 394 -8.34 -23.17 6.58
C LEU A 394 -9.29 -23.63 7.69
N SER A 395 -9.93 -22.70 8.39
CA SER A 395 -10.90 -23.03 9.43
C SER A 395 -12.19 -23.62 8.87
N ILE A 396 -12.65 -23.17 7.70
CA ILE A 396 -13.80 -23.80 7.01
C ILE A 396 -13.48 -25.24 6.63
N ALA A 397 -12.33 -25.47 6.00
CA ALA A 397 -11.90 -26.82 5.60
C ALA A 397 -11.83 -27.77 6.80
N ARG A 398 -11.31 -27.28 7.95
CA ARG A 398 -11.23 -28.07 9.18
C ARG A 398 -12.60 -28.39 9.77
N LEU A 399 -13.51 -27.41 9.86
CA LEU A 399 -14.84 -27.57 10.46
C LEU A 399 -15.80 -28.38 9.57
N ARG A 400 -15.67 -28.22 8.27
CA ARG A 400 -16.56 -28.82 7.27
C ARG A 400 -15.75 -29.33 6.08
N PRO A 401 -15.06 -30.48 6.20
CA PRO A 401 -14.31 -31.07 5.10
C PRO A 401 -15.20 -31.24 3.86
N GLY A 402 -14.71 -30.85 2.70
CA GLY A 402 -15.46 -30.94 1.44
C GLY A 402 -16.47 -29.80 1.18
N ALA A 403 -16.70 -28.90 2.15
CA ALA A 403 -17.57 -27.74 1.93
C ALA A 403 -16.95 -26.73 0.95
N GLY A 404 -17.80 -26.04 0.19
CA GLY A 404 -17.44 -24.89 -0.63
C GLY A 404 -17.34 -23.58 0.17
N LEU A 405 -17.04 -22.48 -0.54
CA LEU A 405 -17.09 -21.14 0.02
C LEU A 405 -18.49 -20.55 -0.10
N ASP A 406 -19.08 -20.19 1.04
CA ASP A 406 -20.31 -19.40 1.08
C ASP A 406 -19.96 -17.94 0.83
N LEU A 407 -20.06 -17.50 -0.43
CA LEU A 407 -19.92 -16.09 -0.80
C LEU A 407 -21.28 -15.43 -0.73
N VAL A 408 -21.41 -14.41 0.13
CA VAL A 408 -22.65 -13.65 0.25
C VAL A 408 -22.87 -12.84 -1.03
N PRO A 409 -24.05 -12.94 -1.71
CA PRO A 409 -24.37 -12.11 -2.85
C PRO A 409 -24.34 -10.63 -2.49
N GLU A 410 -23.98 -9.78 -3.45
CA GLU A 410 -24.09 -8.34 -3.30
C GLU A 410 -25.58 -7.96 -3.22
N ARG A 411 -25.91 -7.07 -2.28
CA ARG A 411 -27.27 -6.53 -2.16
C ARG A 411 -27.43 -5.39 -3.15
N GLU A 412 -28.51 -5.40 -3.93
CA GLU A 412 -28.81 -4.29 -4.82
C GLU A 412 -29.00 -2.97 -4.05
N PRO A 413 -28.34 -1.88 -4.48
CA PRO A 413 -28.54 -0.56 -3.90
C PRO A 413 -30.00 -0.11 -4.09
N GLY A 414 -30.54 0.63 -3.12
CA GLY A 414 -31.90 1.19 -3.20
C GLY A 414 -32.04 2.16 -4.39
N GLU A 415 -33.25 2.30 -4.93
CA GLU A 415 -33.52 3.19 -6.06
C GLU A 415 -33.26 4.67 -5.73
N GLU A 416 -33.67 5.13 -4.55
CA GLU A 416 -33.41 6.49 -4.09
C GLU A 416 -31.95 6.80 -3.95
N GLU A 417 -31.19 5.88 -3.31
CA GLU A 417 -29.75 5.97 -3.18
C GLU A 417 -29.06 5.98 -4.54
N THR A 418 -29.49 5.13 -5.46
CA THR A 418 -28.97 5.08 -6.82
C THR A 418 -29.23 6.40 -7.58
N ARG A 419 -30.39 7.01 -7.37
CA ARG A 419 -30.74 8.30 -7.96
C ARG A 419 -29.87 9.42 -7.40
N ALA A 420 -29.73 9.50 -6.08
CA ALA A 420 -28.89 10.47 -5.39
C ALA A 420 -27.41 10.35 -5.84
N PHE A 421 -26.90 9.13 -5.88
CA PHE A 421 -25.54 8.85 -6.36
C PHE A 421 -25.33 9.33 -7.81
N LYS A 422 -26.24 9.00 -8.72
CA LYS A 422 -26.14 9.39 -10.15
C LYS A 422 -26.19 10.90 -10.34
N ALA A 423 -26.87 11.64 -9.49
CA ALA A 423 -26.99 13.09 -9.52
C ALA A 423 -25.78 13.82 -8.91
N HIS A 424 -24.93 13.13 -8.17
CA HIS A 424 -23.83 13.74 -7.44
C HIS A 424 -22.73 14.31 -8.37
N ASP A 425 -22.24 15.52 -8.08
CA ASP A 425 -21.25 16.26 -8.91
C ASP A 425 -19.96 15.47 -9.14
N LEU A 426 -19.45 14.76 -8.14
CA LEU A 426 -18.26 13.91 -8.29
C LEU A 426 -18.49 12.73 -9.23
N VAL A 427 -19.68 12.14 -9.28
CA VAL A 427 -20.04 11.07 -10.23
C VAL A 427 -20.01 11.61 -11.66
N ARG A 428 -20.57 12.81 -11.86
CA ARG A 428 -20.49 13.52 -13.15
C ARG A 428 -19.03 13.76 -13.54
N ALA A 429 -18.21 14.25 -12.61
CA ALA A 429 -16.79 14.48 -12.85
C ALA A 429 -16.02 13.19 -13.24
N VAL A 430 -16.30 12.07 -12.57
CA VAL A 430 -15.72 10.76 -12.92
C VAL A 430 -16.08 10.34 -14.33
N ARG A 431 -17.36 10.46 -14.73
CA ARG A 431 -17.83 10.11 -16.07
C ARG A 431 -17.20 10.98 -17.14
N MET A 432 -17.06 12.30 -16.89
CA MET A 432 -16.41 13.23 -17.81
C MET A 432 -14.92 12.91 -17.99
N LEU A 433 -14.21 12.64 -16.89
CA LEU A 433 -12.79 12.24 -16.96
C LEU A 433 -12.60 10.92 -17.72
N ALA A 434 -13.45 9.94 -17.49
CA ALA A 434 -13.42 8.66 -18.22
C ALA A 434 -13.72 8.86 -19.70
N GLY A 435 -14.77 9.62 -20.04
CA GLY A 435 -15.12 9.94 -21.43
C GLY A 435 -14.07 10.76 -22.17
N ALA A 436 -13.27 11.54 -21.46
CA ALA A 436 -12.14 12.29 -22.02
C ALA A 436 -10.83 11.46 -22.09
N GLY A 437 -10.83 10.16 -21.73
CA GLY A 437 -9.62 9.32 -21.70
C GLY A 437 -8.60 9.72 -20.64
N ALA A 438 -9.06 10.35 -19.56
CA ALA A 438 -8.24 10.89 -18.48
C ALA A 438 -8.28 9.99 -17.21
N GLU A 439 -8.22 8.65 -17.39
CA GLU A 439 -8.38 7.66 -16.31
C GLU A 439 -7.34 7.82 -15.18
N ASP A 440 -6.18 8.38 -15.48
CA ASP A 440 -5.12 8.63 -14.49
C ASP A 440 -5.55 9.66 -13.42
N TRP A 441 -6.54 10.50 -13.74
CA TRP A 441 -7.10 11.52 -12.85
C TRP A 441 -8.33 11.05 -12.05
N LEU A 442 -8.85 9.84 -12.29
CA LEU A 442 -10.05 9.31 -11.63
C LEU A 442 -9.84 9.02 -10.14
N ARG A 443 -8.63 8.59 -9.76
CA ARG A 443 -8.37 8.10 -8.40
C ARG A 443 -8.79 9.06 -7.27
N PRO A 444 -8.48 10.35 -7.29
CA PRO A 444 -8.91 11.26 -6.22
C PRO A 444 -10.43 11.35 -6.09
N PHE A 445 -11.16 11.38 -7.20
CA PHE A 445 -12.63 11.48 -7.22
C PHE A 445 -13.30 10.21 -6.72
N ILE A 446 -12.85 9.04 -7.16
CA ILE A 446 -13.35 7.75 -6.67
C ILE A 446 -13.11 7.60 -5.17
N LEU A 447 -11.94 8.02 -4.66
CA LEU A 447 -11.66 7.97 -3.22
C LEU A 447 -12.50 8.97 -2.43
N ALA A 448 -12.81 10.15 -2.98
CA ALA A 448 -13.71 11.11 -2.34
C ALA A 448 -15.14 10.55 -2.25
N LEU A 449 -15.65 9.93 -3.32
CA LEU A 449 -16.95 9.25 -3.30
C LEU A 449 -17.01 8.12 -2.25
N ASP A 450 -15.90 7.36 -2.08
CA ASP A 450 -15.80 6.34 -1.03
C ASP A 450 -15.75 6.94 0.39
N GLU A 451 -15.12 8.11 0.55
CA GLU A 451 -15.10 8.84 1.83
C GLU A 451 -16.46 9.43 2.20
N LEU A 452 -17.30 9.78 1.22
CA LEU A 452 -18.68 10.24 1.40
C LEU A 452 -19.68 9.09 1.60
N ALA A 453 -19.26 7.83 1.46
CA ALA A 453 -20.16 6.69 1.54
C ALA A 453 -20.65 6.46 2.98
N GLU A 454 -21.93 6.79 3.24
CA GLU A 454 -22.61 6.54 4.51
C GLU A 454 -23.27 5.17 4.56
N SER A 455 -23.43 4.52 3.39
CA SER A 455 -24.14 3.24 3.25
C SER A 455 -23.32 2.21 2.45
N PRO A 456 -23.63 0.92 2.58
CA PRO A 456 -23.10 -0.14 1.72
C PRO A 456 -23.41 0.06 0.23
N GLY A 457 -24.63 0.48 -0.10
CA GLY A 457 -25.09 0.65 -1.48
C GLY A 457 -24.32 1.77 -2.20
N TRP A 458 -24.11 2.92 -1.54
CA TRP A 458 -23.28 4.00 -2.10
C TRP A 458 -21.86 3.54 -2.45
N ARG A 459 -21.27 2.76 -1.55
CA ARG A 459 -19.91 2.23 -1.76
C ARG A 459 -19.84 1.20 -2.89
N GLN A 460 -20.90 0.39 -3.02
CA GLN A 460 -21.05 -0.54 -4.15
C GLN A 460 -21.15 0.21 -5.48
N LEU A 461 -22.00 1.24 -5.56
CA LEU A 461 -22.11 2.11 -6.74
C LEU A 461 -20.77 2.80 -7.07
N THR A 462 -20.02 3.21 -6.05
CA THR A 462 -18.67 3.79 -6.24
C THR A 462 -17.69 2.76 -6.84
N ALA A 463 -17.71 1.53 -6.35
CA ALA A 463 -16.85 0.46 -6.87
C ALA A 463 -17.23 0.10 -8.31
N GLU A 464 -18.52 0.04 -8.62
CA GLU A 464 -19.02 -0.22 -9.97
C GLU A 464 -18.68 0.94 -10.94
N LEU A 465 -18.84 2.19 -10.50
CA LEU A 465 -18.44 3.37 -11.27
C LEU A 465 -16.92 3.31 -11.59
N ALA A 466 -16.09 2.94 -10.63
CA ALA A 466 -14.65 2.78 -10.87
C ALA A 466 -14.37 1.71 -11.92
N ARG A 467 -15.05 0.56 -11.84
CA ARG A 467 -14.90 -0.57 -12.76
C ARG A 467 -15.30 -0.17 -14.20
N THR A 468 -16.48 0.41 -14.35
CA THR A 468 -17.02 0.83 -15.66
C THR A 468 -16.28 2.03 -16.27
N SER A 469 -15.59 2.82 -15.44
CA SER A 469 -14.70 3.92 -15.88
C SER A 469 -13.26 3.46 -16.19
N GLY A 470 -13.02 2.17 -16.44
CA GLY A 470 -11.70 1.66 -16.83
C GLY A 470 -10.69 1.52 -15.67
N ARG A 471 -11.15 1.60 -14.39
CA ARG A 471 -10.31 1.52 -13.20
C ARG A 471 -10.70 0.35 -12.26
N PRO A 472 -10.62 -0.90 -12.74
CA PRO A 472 -10.91 -2.07 -11.89
C PRO A 472 -9.98 -2.16 -10.66
N ASP A 473 -8.80 -1.57 -10.72
CA ASP A 473 -7.89 -1.44 -9.56
C ASP A 473 -8.51 -0.62 -8.42
N LEU A 474 -9.25 0.43 -8.75
CA LEU A 474 -9.97 1.24 -7.76
C LEU A 474 -11.20 0.50 -7.22
N SER A 475 -11.93 -0.23 -8.07
CA SER A 475 -13.02 -1.10 -7.65
C SER A 475 -12.54 -2.10 -6.57
N VAL A 476 -11.46 -2.82 -6.84
CA VAL A 476 -10.82 -3.74 -5.87
C VAL A 476 -10.39 -3.00 -4.60
N LEU A 477 -9.86 -1.78 -4.71
CA LEU A 477 -9.46 -0.98 -3.56
C LEU A 477 -10.65 -0.62 -2.67
N ILE A 478 -11.75 -0.14 -3.26
CA ILE A 478 -12.99 0.22 -2.55
C ILE A 478 -13.56 -1.01 -1.84
N ALA A 479 -13.68 -2.12 -2.55
CA ALA A 479 -14.17 -3.37 -1.97
C ALA A 479 -13.29 -3.88 -0.80
N LYS A 480 -11.97 -3.75 -0.89
CA LYS A 480 -11.05 -4.05 0.23
C LYS A 480 -11.24 -3.12 1.43
N ARG A 481 -11.56 -1.85 1.20
CA ARG A 481 -11.87 -0.89 2.28
C ARG A 481 -13.22 -1.22 2.92
N ALA A 482 -14.23 -1.52 2.12
CA ALA A 482 -15.55 -1.97 2.57
C ALA A 482 -15.47 -3.27 3.40
N GLY A 483 -14.67 -4.23 3.01
CA GLY A 483 -14.45 -5.47 3.75
C GLY A 483 -13.90 -5.26 5.17
N ARG A 484 -13.25 -4.11 5.46
CA ARG A 484 -12.83 -3.71 6.82
C ARG A 484 -14.00 -3.35 7.72
N GLU A 485 -15.12 -2.93 7.13
CA GLU A 485 -16.37 -2.52 7.79
C GLU A 485 -17.44 -3.62 7.75
N SER A 486 -17.02 -4.86 7.54
CA SER A 486 -17.88 -6.05 7.45
C SER A 486 -18.80 -6.10 6.22
N TRP A 487 -18.59 -5.25 5.21
CA TRP A 487 -19.33 -5.27 3.96
C TRP A 487 -18.67 -6.20 2.95
N LYS A 488 -19.45 -7.04 2.29
CA LYS A 488 -18.96 -8.11 1.44
C LYS A 488 -19.33 -7.83 -0.03
N TYR A 489 -18.37 -7.30 -0.79
CA TYR A 489 -18.49 -7.11 -2.24
C TYR A 489 -17.68 -8.16 -2.98
N SER A 490 -18.34 -9.19 -3.50
CA SER A 490 -17.66 -10.27 -4.20
C SER A 490 -17.28 -9.89 -5.63
N GLU A 491 -18.16 -9.23 -6.37
CA GLU A 491 -17.91 -8.85 -7.78
C GLU A 491 -16.87 -7.77 -7.93
N ALA A 492 -17.04 -6.67 -7.21
CA ALA A 492 -16.11 -5.55 -7.22
C ALA A 492 -14.73 -5.94 -6.67
N ALA A 493 -14.69 -6.83 -5.65
CA ALA A 493 -13.45 -7.30 -5.04
C ALA A 493 -12.68 -8.29 -5.90
N PHE A 494 -13.34 -9.06 -6.75
CA PHE A 494 -12.76 -10.12 -7.56
C PHE A 494 -13.18 -10.03 -9.03
N PRO A 495 -12.75 -8.97 -9.76
CA PRO A 495 -13.08 -8.82 -11.18
C PRO A 495 -12.60 -10.01 -12.00
N VAL A 496 -13.34 -10.35 -13.05
CA VAL A 496 -12.99 -11.42 -13.98
C VAL A 496 -12.58 -10.81 -15.32
N LEU A 497 -11.40 -11.19 -15.81
CA LEU A 497 -10.92 -10.82 -17.15
C LEU A 497 -11.00 -12.01 -18.09
N THR A 498 -11.18 -11.73 -19.39
CA THR A 498 -10.90 -12.69 -20.45
C THR A 498 -9.40 -12.86 -20.59
N LEU A 499 -8.91 -14.07 -20.41
CA LEU A 499 -7.50 -14.39 -20.56
C LEU A 499 -7.19 -14.75 -22.01
N PRO A 500 -6.05 -14.33 -22.57
CA PRO A 500 -5.61 -14.80 -23.87
C PRO A 500 -5.33 -16.32 -23.84
N PRO A 501 -5.48 -17.02 -24.97
CA PRO A 501 -5.06 -18.39 -25.08
C PRO A 501 -3.61 -18.55 -24.62
N MET A 502 -3.31 -19.62 -23.88
CA MET A 502 -1.93 -19.91 -23.52
C MET A 502 -1.22 -20.52 -24.74
N HIS A 503 -0.01 -20.07 -25.02
CA HIS A 503 0.88 -20.78 -25.93
C HIS A 503 1.36 -22.04 -25.20
N GLU A 504 0.72 -23.17 -25.49
CA GLU A 504 1.10 -24.45 -24.92
C GLU A 504 2.50 -24.82 -25.44
N ARG A 505 3.38 -25.08 -24.49
CA ARG A 505 4.64 -25.74 -24.75
C ARG A 505 4.40 -27.24 -24.46
N ALA A 506 4.83 -28.11 -25.37
CA ALA A 506 4.74 -29.54 -25.15
C ALA A 506 5.35 -29.90 -23.77
N GLY A 507 4.52 -30.40 -22.85
CA GLY A 507 4.92 -30.86 -21.53
C GLY A 507 4.64 -29.96 -20.32
N SER A 508 4.28 -28.67 -20.51
CA SER A 508 3.93 -27.78 -19.37
C SER A 508 2.42 -27.54 -19.33
N PRO A 509 1.70 -28.02 -18.31
CA PRO A 509 0.27 -27.78 -18.20
C PRO A 509 0.01 -26.28 -18.00
N ALA A 510 -1.05 -25.79 -18.65
CA ALA A 510 -1.52 -24.42 -18.48
C ALA A 510 -1.91 -24.15 -17.02
N PRO A 511 -1.50 -23.00 -16.42
CA PRO A 511 -2.04 -22.61 -15.14
C PRO A 511 -3.56 -22.47 -15.22
N GLU A 512 -4.29 -22.98 -14.23
CA GLU A 512 -5.74 -22.82 -14.20
C GLU A 512 -6.13 -21.33 -14.23
N ARG A 513 -7.20 -21.00 -14.95
CA ARG A 513 -7.69 -19.62 -15.07
C ARG A 513 -7.90 -18.92 -13.71
N PRO A 514 -8.46 -19.55 -12.67
CA PRO A 514 -8.56 -19.00 -11.32
C PRO A 514 -7.21 -18.55 -10.74
N LEU A 515 -6.14 -19.34 -10.95
CA LEU A 515 -4.81 -19.01 -10.43
C LEU A 515 -4.22 -17.78 -11.13
N VAL A 516 -4.37 -17.67 -12.44
CA VAL A 516 -3.92 -16.49 -13.19
C VAL A 516 -4.63 -15.22 -12.69
N LEU A 517 -5.95 -15.27 -12.53
CA LEU A 517 -6.73 -14.13 -12.00
C LEU A 517 -6.34 -13.79 -10.57
N ALA A 518 -6.05 -14.79 -9.73
CA ALA A 518 -5.57 -14.57 -8.36
C ALA A 518 -4.21 -13.87 -8.34
N VAL A 519 -3.30 -14.25 -9.24
CA VAL A 519 -2.00 -13.57 -9.42
C VAL A 519 -2.20 -12.13 -9.91
N VAL A 520 -2.99 -11.89 -10.95
CA VAL A 520 -3.28 -10.53 -11.47
C VAL A 520 -3.87 -9.63 -10.38
N ARG A 521 -4.82 -10.18 -9.60
CA ARG A 521 -5.42 -9.44 -8.48
C ARG A 521 -4.40 -9.03 -7.42
N GLN A 522 -3.46 -9.92 -7.10
CA GLN A 522 -2.44 -9.66 -6.10
C GLN A 522 -1.34 -8.73 -6.60
N GLU A 523 -0.94 -8.83 -7.86
CA GLU A 523 0.15 -8.08 -8.46
C GLU A 523 -0.23 -6.62 -8.77
N SER A 524 -1.34 -6.42 -9.44
CA SER A 524 -1.72 -5.11 -9.98
C SER A 524 -3.11 -4.63 -9.57
N ALA A 525 -3.91 -5.50 -8.91
CA ALA A 525 -5.35 -5.29 -8.78
C ALA A 525 -6.02 -4.94 -10.13
N PHE A 526 -5.59 -5.60 -11.21
CA PHE A 526 -6.06 -5.41 -12.59
C PHE A 526 -5.65 -4.10 -13.28
N SER A 527 -4.69 -3.34 -12.74
CA SER A 527 -4.17 -2.15 -13.41
C SER A 527 -3.17 -2.50 -14.50
N VAL A 528 -3.52 -2.24 -15.77
CA VAL A 528 -2.63 -2.45 -16.93
C VAL A 528 -1.39 -1.55 -16.84
N LYS A 529 -1.54 -0.32 -16.36
CA LYS A 529 -0.47 0.69 -16.23
C LYS A 529 0.38 0.53 -14.96
N ALA A 530 0.16 -0.52 -14.15
CA ALA A 530 0.86 -0.69 -12.88
C ALA A 530 2.38 -0.79 -13.05
N LYS A 531 3.11 -0.04 -12.21
CA LYS A 531 4.59 -0.08 -12.11
C LYS A 531 5.00 -0.09 -10.65
N SER A 532 5.81 -1.08 -10.27
CA SER A 532 6.37 -1.16 -8.92
C SER A 532 7.65 -0.33 -8.75
N ARG A 533 8.08 -0.13 -7.49
CA ARG A 533 9.38 0.50 -7.20
C ARG A 533 10.57 -0.33 -7.71
N ALA A 534 10.40 -1.63 -7.84
CA ALA A 534 11.39 -2.54 -8.41
C ALA A 534 11.33 -2.60 -9.94
N ASN A 535 10.49 -1.75 -10.58
CA ASN A 535 10.29 -1.68 -12.02
C ASN A 535 9.58 -2.91 -12.62
N ALA A 536 8.83 -3.67 -11.82
CA ALA A 536 7.90 -4.65 -12.33
C ALA A 536 6.70 -3.95 -12.99
N GLN A 537 6.14 -4.48 -14.09
CA GLN A 537 5.26 -3.75 -15.00
C GLN A 537 4.02 -4.57 -15.43
N GLY A 538 2.89 -3.89 -15.51
CA GLY A 538 1.62 -4.39 -16.07
C GLY A 538 0.81 -5.29 -15.16
N LEU A 539 -0.18 -5.98 -15.73
CA LEU A 539 -1.16 -6.80 -15.01
C LEU A 539 -0.52 -7.85 -14.09
N MET A 540 0.50 -8.57 -14.60
CA MET A 540 1.19 -9.62 -13.88
C MET A 540 2.56 -9.17 -13.32
N GLN A 541 2.84 -7.85 -13.28
CA GLN A 541 4.04 -7.25 -12.67
C GLN A 541 5.35 -7.93 -13.07
N LEU A 542 5.57 -8.12 -14.37
CA LEU A 542 6.79 -8.71 -14.89
C LEU A 542 7.95 -7.71 -14.83
N LEU A 543 9.11 -8.15 -14.34
CA LEU A 543 10.35 -7.41 -14.56
C LEU A 543 10.71 -7.42 -16.05
N PRO A 544 11.15 -6.30 -16.64
CA PRO A 544 11.51 -6.27 -18.07
C PRO A 544 12.53 -7.34 -18.49
N SER A 545 13.46 -7.68 -17.59
CA SER A 545 14.44 -8.77 -17.84
C SER A 545 13.79 -10.16 -17.88
N THR A 546 12.79 -10.40 -17.04
CA THR A 546 12.00 -11.64 -17.04
C THR A 546 11.15 -11.69 -18.29
N ALA A 547 10.42 -10.62 -18.59
CA ALA A 547 9.59 -10.52 -19.77
C ALA A 547 10.36 -10.75 -21.08
N LEU A 548 11.58 -10.18 -21.20
CA LEU A 548 12.48 -10.42 -22.34
C LEU A 548 12.85 -11.90 -22.52
N LYS A 549 13.17 -12.58 -21.42
CA LYS A 549 13.52 -14.01 -21.45
C LYS A 549 12.32 -14.86 -21.89
N VAL A 550 11.15 -14.56 -21.38
CA VAL A 550 9.91 -15.28 -21.73
C VAL A 550 9.53 -15.00 -23.18
N ALA A 551 9.56 -13.74 -23.63
CA ALA A 551 9.27 -13.36 -25.01
C ALA A 551 10.17 -14.10 -26.02
N LYS A 552 11.49 -14.18 -25.74
CA LYS A 552 12.44 -14.96 -26.56
C LYS A 552 12.05 -16.44 -26.66
N ARG A 553 11.65 -17.07 -25.55
CA ARG A 553 11.23 -18.48 -25.53
C ARG A 553 9.94 -18.72 -26.30
N LEU A 554 9.01 -17.78 -26.23
CA LEU A 554 7.76 -17.82 -26.98
C LEU A 554 7.93 -17.36 -28.45
N ARG A 555 9.14 -16.96 -28.87
CA ARG A 555 9.44 -16.38 -30.18
C ARG A 555 8.57 -15.15 -30.50
N LEU A 556 8.25 -14.36 -29.45
CA LEU A 556 7.50 -13.12 -29.57
C LEU A 556 8.44 -11.89 -29.58
N PRO A 557 8.12 -10.84 -30.34
CA PRO A 557 8.86 -9.59 -30.28
C PRO A 557 8.76 -8.98 -28.88
N PHE A 558 9.90 -8.64 -28.28
CA PHE A 558 9.91 -7.97 -26.98
C PHE A 558 9.68 -6.46 -27.13
N SER A 559 8.69 -5.93 -26.40
CA SER A 559 8.44 -4.49 -26.27
C SER A 559 8.20 -4.11 -24.82
N ARG A 560 9.07 -3.26 -24.29
CA ARG A 560 8.95 -2.79 -22.89
C ARG A 560 7.71 -1.89 -22.69
N SER A 561 7.35 -1.07 -23.68
CA SER A 561 6.17 -0.22 -23.60
C SER A 561 4.89 -1.04 -23.53
N ARG A 562 4.78 -2.11 -24.34
CA ARG A 562 3.61 -2.99 -24.36
C ARG A 562 3.35 -3.66 -22.99
N LEU A 563 4.36 -3.79 -22.13
CA LEU A 563 4.12 -4.34 -20.79
C LEU A 563 3.11 -3.53 -19.96
N VAL A 564 2.94 -2.26 -20.22
CA VAL A 564 2.03 -1.33 -19.49
C VAL A 564 0.96 -0.69 -20.38
N THR A 565 0.92 -0.98 -21.68
CA THR A 565 -0.08 -0.45 -22.61
C THR A 565 -0.93 -1.54 -23.25
N ASP A 566 -0.46 -2.80 -23.20
CA ASP A 566 -1.11 -3.96 -23.79
C ASP A 566 -1.28 -5.06 -22.75
N GLY A 567 -2.52 -5.15 -22.23
CA GLY A 567 -2.86 -6.13 -21.20
C GLY A 567 -2.76 -7.57 -21.72
N VAL A 568 -3.12 -7.82 -22.97
CA VAL A 568 -3.05 -9.16 -23.58
C VAL A 568 -1.59 -9.62 -23.68
N TYR A 569 -0.71 -8.76 -24.16
CA TYR A 569 0.73 -9.04 -24.22
C TYR A 569 1.33 -9.36 -22.83
N ASN A 570 0.97 -8.57 -21.84
CA ASN A 570 1.45 -8.79 -20.47
C ASN A 570 0.94 -10.11 -19.88
N LEU A 571 -0.34 -10.45 -20.08
CA LEU A 571 -0.96 -11.71 -19.65
C LEU A 571 -0.32 -12.92 -20.35
N THR A 572 -0.09 -12.83 -21.67
CA THR A 572 0.58 -13.91 -22.44
C THR A 572 1.95 -14.24 -21.85
N LEU A 573 2.78 -13.24 -21.60
CA LEU A 573 4.10 -13.46 -21.02
C LEU A 573 4.02 -13.91 -19.55
N GLY A 574 3.08 -13.36 -18.79
CA GLY A 574 2.91 -13.69 -17.36
C GLY A 574 2.41 -15.11 -17.14
N GLN A 575 1.46 -15.59 -17.93
CA GLN A 575 0.95 -16.96 -17.88
C GLN A 575 2.07 -17.95 -18.22
N ALA A 576 2.84 -17.70 -19.27
CA ALA A 576 3.96 -18.54 -19.65
C ALA A 576 5.04 -18.61 -18.55
N TYR A 577 5.34 -17.48 -17.90
CA TYR A 577 6.28 -17.47 -16.77
C TYR A 577 5.76 -18.25 -15.56
N LEU A 578 4.48 -18.12 -15.24
CA LEU A 578 3.83 -18.87 -14.16
C LEU A 578 3.86 -20.37 -14.44
N ALA A 579 3.55 -20.79 -15.69
CA ALA A 579 3.64 -22.20 -16.12
C ALA A 579 5.04 -22.77 -15.93
N GLU A 580 6.10 -22.03 -16.34
CA GLU A 580 7.49 -22.44 -16.13
C GLU A 580 7.85 -22.64 -14.67
N LEU A 581 7.33 -21.80 -13.78
CA LEU A 581 7.56 -21.95 -12.34
C LEU A 581 6.81 -23.15 -11.77
N LEU A 582 5.57 -23.40 -12.20
CA LEU A 582 4.83 -24.59 -11.81
C LEU A 582 5.56 -25.87 -12.24
N GLU A 583 6.05 -25.92 -13.47
CA GLU A 583 6.87 -27.04 -13.95
C GLU A 583 8.16 -27.19 -13.13
N SER A 584 8.90 -26.10 -12.90
CA SER A 584 10.17 -26.09 -12.15
C SER A 584 10.02 -26.57 -10.71
N PHE A 585 8.83 -26.44 -10.14
CA PHE A 585 8.51 -26.85 -8.77
C PHE A 585 7.50 -28.01 -8.72
N LYS A 586 7.39 -28.80 -9.82
CA LYS A 586 6.59 -30.04 -9.89
C LYS A 586 5.13 -29.86 -9.51
N GLY A 587 4.50 -28.76 -9.93
CA GLY A 587 3.11 -28.44 -9.66
C GLY A 587 2.83 -27.70 -8.36
N SER A 588 3.79 -27.61 -7.43
CA SER A 588 3.57 -26.94 -6.14
C SER A 588 3.22 -25.45 -6.28
N TYR A 589 1.99 -25.10 -5.92
CA TYR A 589 1.53 -23.71 -5.96
C TYR A 589 2.28 -22.83 -4.97
N VAL A 590 2.51 -23.31 -3.75
CA VAL A 590 3.26 -22.56 -2.72
C VAL A 590 4.65 -22.18 -3.22
N LEU A 591 5.38 -23.14 -3.78
CA LEU A 591 6.76 -22.92 -4.25
C LEU A 591 6.81 -22.05 -5.52
N ALA A 592 5.89 -22.29 -6.46
CA ALA A 592 5.79 -21.51 -7.69
C ALA A 592 5.44 -20.05 -7.38
N LEU A 593 4.47 -19.79 -6.51
CA LEU A 593 4.09 -18.45 -6.09
C LEU A 593 5.19 -17.74 -5.29
N ALA A 594 5.86 -18.45 -4.39
CA ALA A 594 7.02 -17.93 -3.68
C ALA A 594 8.16 -17.55 -4.65
N ALA A 595 8.37 -18.38 -5.70
CA ALA A 595 9.38 -18.14 -6.73
C ALA A 595 9.00 -16.98 -7.67
N TYR A 596 7.71 -16.84 -7.97
CA TYR A 596 7.20 -15.71 -8.75
C TYR A 596 7.56 -14.37 -8.08
N ASN A 597 7.32 -14.25 -6.78
CA ASN A 597 7.57 -13.03 -6.02
C ASN A 597 9.04 -12.83 -5.62
N ALA A 598 9.73 -13.88 -5.16
CA ALA A 598 11.09 -13.76 -4.60
C ALA A 598 12.20 -14.24 -5.51
N GLY A 599 11.87 -14.94 -6.58
CA GLY A 599 12.79 -15.60 -7.50
C GLY A 599 13.14 -17.03 -7.10
N PRO A 600 13.31 -17.95 -8.10
CA PRO A 600 13.44 -19.39 -7.87
C PRO A 600 14.69 -19.78 -7.06
N ALA A 601 15.79 -19.07 -7.19
CA ALA A 601 17.02 -19.34 -6.46
C ALA A 601 16.86 -19.18 -4.93
N ARG A 602 16.06 -18.21 -4.49
CA ARG A 602 15.74 -18.04 -3.06
C ARG A 602 14.86 -19.18 -2.52
N VAL A 603 13.87 -19.59 -3.29
CA VAL A 603 12.98 -20.69 -2.90
C VAL A 603 13.72 -22.00 -2.77
N ARG A 604 14.62 -22.34 -3.71
CA ARG A 604 15.48 -23.52 -3.58
C ARG A 604 16.36 -23.49 -2.32
N ARG A 605 16.83 -22.29 -1.90
CA ARG A 605 17.55 -22.14 -0.63
C ARG A 605 16.64 -22.35 0.59
N TRP A 606 15.40 -21.89 0.52
CA TRP A 606 14.42 -22.08 1.61
C TRP A 606 14.03 -23.55 1.75
N LEU A 607 13.85 -24.29 0.64
CA LEU A 607 13.63 -25.73 0.65
C LEU A 607 14.75 -26.49 1.38
N ARG A 608 16.01 -26.17 1.06
CA ARG A 608 17.15 -26.83 1.75
C ARG A 608 17.20 -26.54 3.24
N LYS A 609 16.69 -25.40 3.69
CA LYS A 609 16.75 -24.96 5.10
C LYS A 609 15.51 -25.39 5.91
N ASN A 610 14.35 -25.30 5.35
CA ASN A 610 13.07 -25.51 6.04
C ASN A 610 12.49 -26.92 5.79
N GLY A 611 13.14 -27.76 4.99
CA GLY A 611 12.60 -29.04 4.49
C GLY A 611 11.74 -28.85 3.24
N ASP A 612 11.46 -29.94 2.55
CA ASP A 612 10.58 -29.96 1.37
C ASP A 612 9.13 -30.03 1.83
N LEU A 613 8.34 -29.01 1.55
CA LEU A 613 6.93 -28.93 1.95
C LEU A 613 6.04 -30.03 1.32
N ARG A 614 6.54 -30.71 0.29
CA ARG A 614 5.86 -31.86 -0.35
C ARG A 614 6.04 -33.17 0.45
N ASN A 615 6.93 -33.16 1.44
CA ASN A 615 7.00 -34.25 2.41
C ASN A 615 5.84 -34.14 3.40
N PRO A 616 5.02 -35.19 3.58
CA PRO A 616 3.89 -35.21 4.52
C PRO A 616 4.27 -34.83 5.97
N ASP A 617 5.49 -35.07 6.40
CA ASP A 617 5.98 -34.73 7.73
C ASP A 617 6.23 -33.22 7.93
N VAL A 618 6.19 -32.44 6.85
CA VAL A 618 6.39 -30.99 6.91
C VAL A 618 5.06 -30.27 6.91
N ASP A 619 4.72 -29.61 8.03
CA ASP A 619 3.53 -28.75 8.11
C ASP A 619 3.67 -27.60 7.09
N SER A 620 2.83 -27.65 6.05
CA SER A 620 2.88 -26.68 4.93
C SER A 620 2.50 -25.27 5.37
N ILE A 621 1.63 -25.12 6.38
CA ILE A 621 1.23 -23.82 6.93
C ILE A 621 2.43 -23.19 7.66
N ASP A 622 3.11 -23.97 8.48
CA ASP A 622 4.34 -23.53 9.16
C ASP A 622 5.46 -23.24 8.17
N TRP A 623 5.57 -24.04 7.09
CA TRP A 623 6.56 -23.77 6.06
C TRP A 623 6.36 -22.41 5.43
N VAL A 624 5.13 -22.03 5.11
CA VAL A 624 4.78 -20.69 4.59
C VAL A 624 5.15 -19.63 5.61
N GLU A 625 4.89 -19.84 6.92
CA GLU A 625 5.24 -18.86 7.97
C GLU A 625 6.74 -18.74 8.22
N ARG A 626 7.52 -19.78 7.90
CA ARG A 626 9.00 -19.74 7.92
C ARG A 626 9.63 -19.00 6.76
N ILE A 627 8.88 -18.61 5.69
CA ILE A 627 9.41 -17.79 4.60
C ILE A 627 10.00 -16.50 5.20
N PRO A 628 11.33 -16.23 5.03
CA PRO A 628 11.99 -15.12 5.72
C PRO A 628 11.52 -13.74 5.25
N VAL A 629 11.09 -13.65 3.97
CA VAL A 629 10.65 -12.42 3.34
C VAL A 629 9.15 -12.23 3.61
N ARG A 630 8.81 -11.24 4.45
CA ARG A 630 7.42 -10.94 4.82
C ARG A 630 6.51 -10.72 3.62
N GLU A 631 7.00 -9.99 2.61
CA GLU A 631 6.26 -9.72 1.38
C GLU A 631 5.88 -11.02 0.67
N THR A 632 6.84 -11.92 0.50
CA THR A 632 6.63 -13.21 -0.18
C THR A 632 5.69 -14.12 0.61
N ARG A 633 5.84 -14.18 1.95
CA ARG A 633 4.92 -14.94 2.80
C ARG A 633 3.47 -14.45 2.64
N ASN A 634 3.25 -13.15 2.75
CA ASN A 634 1.93 -12.58 2.54
C ASN A 634 1.42 -12.79 1.10
N TYR A 635 2.32 -12.72 0.11
CA TYR A 635 1.98 -12.95 -1.29
C TYR A 635 1.39 -14.34 -1.52
N VAL A 636 2.08 -15.38 -1.05
CA VAL A 636 1.62 -16.77 -1.15
C VAL A 636 0.24 -16.93 -0.53
N GLN A 637 0.05 -16.49 0.72
CA GLN A 637 -1.24 -16.56 1.40
C GLN A 637 -2.34 -15.81 0.65
N ARG A 638 -2.05 -14.59 0.15
CA ARG A 638 -3.03 -13.76 -0.58
C ARG A 638 -3.42 -14.37 -1.94
N VAL A 639 -2.48 -14.96 -2.68
CA VAL A 639 -2.81 -15.59 -3.95
C VAL A 639 -3.62 -16.86 -3.74
N LEU A 640 -3.25 -17.71 -2.77
CA LEU A 640 -3.98 -18.93 -2.47
C LEU A 640 -5.41 -18.67 -1.99
N GLU A 641 -5.63 -17.67 -1.11
CA GLU A 641 -7.01 -17.34 -0.71
C GLU A 641 -7.83 -16.78 -1.88
N ASN A 642 -7.22 -15.95 -2.74
CA ASN A 642 -7.88 -15.44 -3.94
C ASN A 642 -8.23 -16.57 -4.93
N LEU A 643 -7.35 -17.56 -5.07
CA LEU A 643 -7.56 -18.73 -5.92
C LEU A 643 -8.86 -19.46 -5.57
N GLN A 644 -9.09 -19.71 -4.27
CA GLN A 644 -10.32 -20.38 -3.84
C GLN A 644 -11.57 -19.57 -4.19
N VAL A 645 -11.52 -18.24 -3.99
CA VAL A 645 -12.63 -17.35 -4.35
C VAL A 645 -12.88 -17.36 -5.86
N TYR A 646 -11.81 -17.33 -6.69
CA TYR A 646 -11.98 -17.40 -8.15
C TYR A 646 -12.49 -18.76 -8.63
N ARG A 647 -12.06 -19.88 -8.03
CA ARG A 647 -12.63 -21.21 -8.33
C ARG A 647 -14.12 -21.20 -8.07
N ARG A 648 -14.57 -20.69 -6.92
CA ARG A 648 -16.01 -20.59 -6.58
C ARG A 648 -16.78 -19.67 -7.53
N ARG A 649 -16.20 -18.54 -7.93
CA ARG A 649 -16.85 -17.57 -8.85
C ARG A 649 -16.96 -18.07 -10.29
N LEU A 650 -16.03 -18.86 -10.75
CA LEU A 650 -15.98 -19.35 -12.14
C LEU A 650 -16.64 -20.71 -12.31
N ALA A 651 -16.98 -21.37 -11.22
CA ALA A 651 -17.65 -22.65 -11.25
C ALA A 651 -19.16 -22.51 -11.52
N PRO A 652 -19.74 -23.37 -12.35
CA PRO A 652 -21.19 -23.40 -12.57
C PRO A 652 -21.97 -23.93 -11.37
N THR A 653 -21.34 -24.71 -10.51
CA THR A 653 -21.90 -25.35 -9.31
C THR A 653 -21.03 -25.10 -8.10
N ASP A 654 -21.48 -25.53 -6.93
CA ASP A 654 -20.66 -25.47 -5.71
C ASP A 654 -19.42 -26.35 -5.85
N VAL A 655 -18.25 -25.74 -5.61
CA VAL A 655 -16.94 -26.38 -5.67
C VAL A 655 -16.36 -26.45 -4.27
N ALA A 656 -15.92 -27.64 -3.88
CA ALA A 656 -15.23 -27.84 -2.62
C ALA A 656 -13.99 -26.96 -2.48
N LEU A 657 -13.75 -26.47 -1.28
CA LEU A 657 -12.56 -25.73 -0.92
C LEU A 657 -11.31 -26.64 -1.00
N ARG A 658 -10.31 -26.24 -1.78
CA ARG A 658 -9.11 -27.04 -2.06
C ARG A 658 -7.83 -26.44 -1.48
N LEU A 659 -7.94 -25.52 -0.52
CA LEU A 659 -6.78 -24.80 0.00
C LEU A 659 -5.75 -25.74 0.64
N GLU A 660 -6.19 -26.72 1.42
CA GLU A 660 -5.29 -27.67 2.08
C GLU A 660 -4.55 -28.54 1.04
N SER A 661 -5.26 -29.06 0.03
CA SER A 661 -4.61 -29.82 -1.04
C SER A 661 -3.62 -28.97 -1.85
N ASP A 662 -3.96 -27.70 -2.12
CA ASP A 662 -3.05 -26.74 -2.81
C ASP A 662 -1.79 -26.42 -2.01
N LEU A 663 -1.83 -26.57 -0.69
CA LEU A 663 -0.67 -26.37 0.19
C LEU A 663 0.32 -27.55 0.16
N HIS A 664 -0.17 -28.75 -0.15
CA HIS A 664 0.62 -29.98 -0.14
C HIS A 664 1.06 -30.44 -1.55
N GLN A 665 0.56 -29.82 -2.61
CA GLN A 665 0.98 -30.10 -3.99
C GLN A 665 2.45 -29.87 -4.25
#